data_6595af9af18b54abdf7c204c91fc20c1
#
_entry.id   6595af9af18b54abdf7c204c91fc20c1
#
_cell.length_a   1.000
_cell.length_b   1.000
_cell.length_c   1.000
_cell.angle_alpha   90.00
_cell.angle_beta   90.00
_cell.angle_gamma   90.00
#
_symmetry.space_group_name_H-M   'P 1'
#
loop_
_entity.id
_entity.type
_entity.pdbx_description
1 polymer ?
#
loop_
_entity_poly.entity_id
_entity_poly.type
_entity_poly.pdbx_seq_one_letter_code
_entity_poly.pdbx_strand_id
1 'polypeptide(L)'
;MMQVLLFFLSHFLVLFGQVISTDTVFNDDVLGLIVFKAALQDPNGKLTSWNEDDNNPCNWVGVKCDPSTNRVNALVLDGFSLSGHIDRGLLRLQNLQILSLARNNFTGSINPDLTSLGNLQVLDFSENNLYGPIPNGFFQQCWSLRSVSFANNNLSGKVPESLSSCTSLETLNFSSNQLHGELPSGIWYLKGLQSFDFSSNLLEGEIPEGIQNLYDLKELRLGKNRLSGRLPEDIGGCLLLKFIDFSNNFLSGKIPESMQRLTSCTSLSLQGNSFTDHIPDWIGELKSLEILDLSNNRFSGWIPKSIGNVNSLSVLNLSRNEITGNIPDSMINCNKLLVLDISHNHMAGILPSWIFKMGLQSISLSENNLRKSIPVSYHGLQILDLSSNAFSGKIPFSIGGLSSLQVLNLSTNNISGTIPVSIGELKSLYILDLSGNKLNGSIPNEIEGAVSLSELRLQKNLLSGRIPRQIEKCSSLTSLNLSHNKLIGSIPAPIANLTNLQYLDLSWNELSGSLPKELTNLSQISSFNVSHNHLQGELPVGGFFDTISPSSISGNPLLCGSVFNHSCTIDHQKPIVLNPNSSYSNSGASSQNRHHKIILSISALIAIGAAVFIAIGVVVVTVLNIHVRSSTSHSPAQFALSGGGDEDYSGSPAKDPNYGKLVMFSGHAEFADGANNLLNKDSEIGRGGFGVVYCTVLRDGRSVAIKKLTISGLIKSQEDFEKEVKILGEIKHQNLVALEGYYWTSSLQLLIYEYLSRGSLHKLLHDENSKKVVLSWQQRFKIILGMARGLTYLHKLNMIHYNLKSNNVLIDCSYEPRIGDFGLVRLLPMLDHYVLSSKIQSALGYMAPEFACRTVRITEKCDVYGFGVLVLEVVTGRKPVEYMEDDVVVLCDMVRGALEGDKLEQCVDERLFGNFAAEEAVPLLKLGLVCASQVPSNRPDMAEVVNILEMIQCPSEGQEEIQISS
;
A
#
# COMPACT_ATOMS: atom_id res chain seq x y z
N MET A 1 68.79 69.52 6.58
CA MET A 1 67.40 69.39 6.11
C MET A 1 67.13 67.89 5.70
N MET A 2 68.05 67.21 5.02
CA MET A 2 67.92 65.88 4.57
C MET A 2 67.99 64.76 5.71
N GLN A 3 68.75 65.06 6.77
CA GLN A 3 68.83 64.16 7.95
C GLN A 3 67.61 64.24 8.88
N VAL A 4 66.87 65.35 8.88
CA VAL A 4 65.64 65.51 9.67
C VAL A 4 64.45 64.81 8.92
N LEU A 5 64.48 64.79 7.58
CA LEU A 5 63.48 64.15 6.76
C LEU A 5 63.58 62.58 6.84
N LEU A 6 64.82 62.09 6.91
CA LEU A 6 65.10 60.67 7.10
C LEU A 6 64.73 60.18 8.52
N PHE A 7 64.86 61.06 9.55
CA PHE A 7 64.44 60.72 10.91
C PHE A 7 62.90 60.71 11.04
N PHE A 8 62.19 61.62 10.36
CA PHE A 8 60.73 61.58 10.32
C PHE A 8 60.20 60.46 9.46
N LEU A 9 60.86 60.07 8.35
CA LEU A 9 60.44 58.91 7.52
C LEU A 9 60.68 57.59 8.28
N SER A 10 61.79 57.46 9.06
CA SER A 10 62.01 56.22 9.83
C SER A 10 61.04 56.09 11.00
N HIS A 11 60.67 57.23 11.67
CA HIS A 11 59.66 57.19 12.73
C HIS A 11 58.23 56.99 12.17
N PHE A 12 57.96 57.49 10.96
CA PHE A 12 56.68 57.22 10.28
C PHE A 12 56.56 55.80 9.81
N LEU A 13 57.67 55.15 9.36
CA LEU A 13 57.73 53.76 9.02
C LEU A 13 57.65 52.81 10.25
N VAL A 14 58.16 53.27 11.41
CA VAL A 14 58.02 52.48 12.65
C VAL A 14 56.64 52.63 13.28
N LEU A 15 55.97 53.82 13.10
CA LEU A 15 54.60 54.01 13.53
C LEU A 15 53.56 53.40 12.60
N PHE A 16 53.87 53.21 11.31
CA PHE A 16 52.99 52.40 10.40
C PHE A 16 53.30 50.92 10.38
N GLY A 17 54.45 50.49 10.94
CA GLY A 17 54.77 49.06 11.13
C GLY A 17 54.18 48.42 12.37
N GLN A 18 53.46 49.20 13.21
CA GLN A 18 52.65 48.69 14.33
C GLN A 18 51.16 48.91 14.09
N VAL A 19 50.69 48.92 12.84
CA VAL A 19 49.33 48.38 12.55
C VAL A 19 49.48 46.88 12.76
N ILE A 20 49.24 46.46 13.98
CA ILE A 20 49.02 45.08 14.38
C ILE A 20 48.05 44.51 13.32
N SER A 21 48.56 43.69 12.42
CA SER A 21 47.73 42.69 11.81
C SER A 21 47.29 41.79 12.99
N THR A 22 46.17 42.08 13.57
CA THR A 22 45.38 41.04 14.23
C THR A 22 45.00 40.17 13.07
N ASP A 23 45.90 39.27 12.66
CA ASP A 23 45.48 38.05 12.02
C ASP A 23 44.47 37.42 13.00
N THR A 24 43.22 37.74 12.85
CA THR A 24 42.14 36.90 13.31
C THR A 24 42.36 35.61 12.55
N VAL A 25 43.13 34.70 13.12
CA VAL A 25 43.23 33.31 12.65
C VAL A 25 41.80 32.79 12.78
N PHE A 26 41.05 32.91 11.70
CA PHE A 26 39.71 32.33 11.64
C PHE A 26 39.88 30.87 12.01
N ASN A 27 39.15 30.44 13.03
CA ASN A 27 39.15 29.04 13.41
C ASN A 27 38.53 28.24 12.26
N ASP A 28 39.34 27.41 11.60
CA ASP A 28 38.89 26.59 10.44
C ASP A 28 37.65 25.77 10.75
N ASP A 29 37.48 25.34 12.01
CA ASP A 29 36.29 24.56 12.44
C ASP A 29 35.04 25.45 12.44
N VAL A 30 35.13 26.73 12.90
CA VAL A 30 34.04 27.69 12.85
C VAL A 30 33.63 27.92 11.38
N LEU A 31 34.62 28.26 10.53
CA LEU A 31 34.36 28.53 9.11
C LEU A 31 33.75 27.31 8.41
N GLY A 32 34.27 26.11 8.71
CA GLY A 32 33.74 24.85 8.15
C GLY A 32 32.25 24.61 8.50
N LEU A 33 31.91 24.81 9.77
CA LEU A 33 30.56 24.60 10.29
C LEU A 33 29.58 25.68 9.79
N ILE A 34 30.02 26.95 9.68
CA ILE A 34 29.17 28.04 9.11
C ILE A 34 28.90 27.80 7.62
N VAL A 35 29.92 27.37 6.84
CA VAL A 35 29.74 27.02 5.44
C VAL A 35 28.75 25.85 5.31
N PHE A 36 28.89 24.83 6.17
CA PHE A 36 27.94 23.71 6.20
C PHE A 36 26.52 24.18 6.56
N LYS A 37 26.36 25.01 7.63
CA LYS A 37 25.07 25.58 8.03
C LYS A 37 24.40 26.38 6.89
N ALA A 38 25.17 27.13 6.11
CA ALA A 38 24.63 27.94 5.00
C ALA A 38 24.00 27.10 3.89
N ALA A 39 24.40 25.83 3.74
CA ALA A 39 23.82 24.87 2.79
C ALA A 39 22.58 24.16 3.33
N LEU A 40 22.18 24.44 4.58
CA LEU A 40 21.10 23.74 5.27
C LEU A 40 19.84 24.60 5.42
N GLN A 41 18.70 23.92 5.50
CA GLN A 41 17.45 24.46 6.00
C GLN A 41 17.22 23.94 7.43
N ASP A 42 17.02 24.83 8.35
CA ASP A 42 16.76 24.53 9.76
C ASP A 42 15.37 25.07 10.18
N PRO A 43 14.30 24.34 9.84
CA PRO A 43 12.93 24.81 10.08
C PRO A 43 12.60 24.99 11.56
N ASN A 44 13.33 24.30 12.43
CA ASN A 44 13.09 24.29 13.88
C ASN A 44 14.04 25.20 14.65
N GLY A 45 14.95 25.93 13.98
CA GLY A 45 15.92 26.80 14.59
C GLY A 45 16.88 26.11 15.56
N LYS A 46 17.23 24.85 15.30
CA LYS A 46 18.13 24.06 16.18
C LYS A 46 19.58 24.57 16.16
N LEU A 47 20.01 25.14 15.03
CA LEU A 47 21.36 25.65 14.83
C LEU A 47 21.48 27.17 15.17
N THR A 48 20.60 27.75 15.96
CA THR A 48 20.64 29.15 16.37
C THR A 48 21.86 29.49 17.21
N SER A 49 22.44 28.51 17.93
CA SER A 49 23.67 28.70 18.69
C SER A 49 24.92 28.82 17.83
N TRP A 50 24.84 28.51 16.53
CA TRP A 50 25.98 28.58 15.62
C TRP A 50 26.14 30.01 15.10
N ASN A 51 27.11 30.73 15.65
CA ASN A 51 27.36 32.13 15.33
C ASN A 51 28.73 32.32 14.68
N GLU A 52 28.83 33.02 13.55
CA GLU A 52 30.04 33.26 12.78
C GLU A 52 31.08 34.11 13.54
N ASP A 53 30.62 34.93 14.52
CA ASP A 53 31.46 35.80 15.33
C ASP A 53 32.14 35.03 16.48
N ASP A 54 31.80 33.77 16.72
CA ASP A 54 32.42 32.99 17.81
C ASP A 54 33.86 32.56 17.46
N ASN A 55 34.77 32.66 18.41
CA ASN A 55 36.16 32.25 18.24
C ASN A 55 36.35 30.72 18.18
N ASN A 56 35.39 29.95 18.73
CA ASN A 56 35.37 28.49 18.64
C ASN A 56 33.95 27.95 18.71
N PRO A 57 33.67 26.76 18.10
CA PRO A 57 32.31 26.22 18.00
C PRO A 57 31.98 25.21 19.14
N CYS A 58 32.82 25.10 20.16
CA CYS A 58 32.75 24.01 21.16
C CYS A 58 31.49 24.05 22.04
N ASN A 59 30.81 25.17 22.12
CA ASN A 59 29.55 25.34 22.85
C ASN A 59 28.31 25.27 21.93
N TRP A 60 28.51 25.04 20.64
CA TRP A 60 27.39 24.94 19.70
C TRP A 60 26.63 23.64 19.85
N VAL A 61 25.34 23.71 19.66
CA VAL A 61 24.48 22.51 19.73
C VAL A 61 24.94 21.49 18.70
N GLY A 62 25.15 20.24 19.16
CA GLY A 62 25.59 19.13 18.31
C GLY A 62 27.10 19.06 18.09
N VAL A 63 27.87 20.04 18.53
CA VAL A 63 29.34 20.10 18.42
C VAL A 63 30.00 19.66 19.70
N LYS A 64 31.04 18.82 19.60
CA LYS A 64 31.96 18.50 20.71
C LYS A 64 33.40 18.72 20.27
N CYS A 65 34.22 19.22 21.18
CA CYS A 65 35.65 19.44 20.94
C CYS A 65 36.51 18.54 21.83
N ASP A 66 37.69 18.23 21.36
CA ASP A 66 38.75 17.63 22.15
C ASP A 66 39.26 18.65 23.20
N PRO A 67 39.28 18.29 24.51
CA PRO A 67 39.66 19.22 25.58
C PRO A 67 41.09 19.71 25.51
N SER A 68 42.02 18.97 24.86
CA SER A 68 43.41 19.30 24.77
C SER A 68 43.77 20.24 23.62
N THR A 69 43.02 20.14 22.50
CA THR A 69 43.28 20.88 21.27
C THR A 69 42.26 21.98 20.98
N ASN A 70 41.11 21.95 21.66
CA ASN A 70 39.92 22.77 21.34
C ASN A 70 39.44 22.68 19.88
N ARG A 71 39.75 21.56 19.18
CA ARG A 71 39.29 21.29 17.82
C ARG A 71 38.07 20.38 17.85
N VAL A 72 37.17 20.57 16.88
CA VAL A 72 35.97 19.74 16.77
C VAL A 72 36.33 18.27 16.50
N ASN A 73 35.95 17.38 17.42
CA ASN A 73 36.14 15.93 17.29
C ASN A 73 34.82 15.16 17.08
N ALA A 74 33.64 15.75 17.38
CA ALA A 74 32.38 15.14 17.05
C ALA A 74 31.34 16.20 16.61
N LEU A 75 30.59 15.84 15.56
CA LEU A 75 29.41 16.56 15.09
C LEU A 75 28.23 15.58 15.04
N VAL A 76 27.25 15.79 15.92
CA VAL A 76 26.06 14.93 16.06
C VAL A 76 24.80 15.78 15.98
N LEU A 77 24.08 15.68 14.86
CA LEU A 77 22.88 16.48 14.55
C LEU A 77 21.65 15.57 14.30
N ASP A 78 21.58 14.43 14.98
CA ASP A 78 20.55 13.41 14.75
C ASP A 78 19.16 13.89 15.12
N GLY A 79 18.21 13.74 14.20
CA GLY A 79 16.80 14.05 14.43
C GLY A 79 16.48 15.55 14.57
N PHE A 80 17.32 16.43 14.03
CA PHE A 80 17.12 17.88 14.09
C PHE A 80 16.12 18.38 13.03
N SER A 81 15.64 17.51 12.16
CA SER A 81 14.78 17.83 11.03
C SER A 81 15.44 18.77 10.01
N LEU A 82 16.76 18.70 9.92
CA LEU A 82 17.54 19.48 8.95
C LEU A 82 17.33 18.94 7.54
N SER A 83 17.41 19.82 6.54
CA SER A 83 17.41 19.44 5.13
C SER A 83 18.46 20.24 4.35
N GLY A 84 18.78 19.78 3.15
CA GLY A 84 19.83 20.35 2.31
C GLY A 84 20.84 19.30 1.88
N HIS A 85 22.03 19.72 1.48
CA HIS A 85 23.10 18.85 1.02
C HIS A 85 24.24 18.75 2.03
N ILE A 86 24.92 17.60 2.03
CA ILE A 86 26.13 17.42 2.83
C ILE A 86 27.30 18.06 2.07
N ASP A 87 27.63 19.30 2.42
CA ASP A 87 28.55 20.16 1.70
C ASP A 87 30.02 20.01 2.16
N ARG A 88 30.92 20.56 1.35
CA ARG A 88 32.39 20.56 1.54
C ARG A 88 32.85 21.29 2.80
N GLY A 89 32.01 22.09 3.45
CA GLY A 89 32.31 22.75 4.72
C GLY A 89 32.85 21.78 5.79
N LEU A 90 32.30 20.57 5.85
CA LEU A 90 32.73 19.53 6.79
C LEU A 90 34.18 19.07 6.58
N LEU A 91 34.74 19.19 5.38
CA LEU A 91 36.13 18.79 5.08
C LEU A 91 37.19 19.65 5.80
N ARG A 92 36.80 20.81 6.40
CA ARG A 92 37.69 21.65 7.21
C ARG A 92 37.88 21.10 8.61
N LEU A 93 37.01 20.19 9.08
CA LEU A 93 37.04 19.62 10.43
C LEU A 93 38.07 18.47 10.53
N GLN A 94 39.35 18.78 10.39
CA GLN A 94 40.42 17.80 10.23
C GLN A 94 40.59 16.87 11.44
N ASN A 95 40.06 17.25 12.63
CA ASN A 95 40.14 16.42 13.84
C ASN A 95 38.87 15.62 14.09
N LEU A 96 37.91 15.66 13.15
CA LEU A 96 36.62 14.99 13.31
C LEU A 96 36.76 13.47 13.37
N GLN A 97 36.23 12.89 14.45
CA GLN A 97 36.18 11.45 14.70
C GLN A 97 34.76 10.90 14.54
N ILE A 98 33.75 11.69 14.88
CA ILE A 98 32.34 11.28 14.81
C ILE A 98 31.57 12.28 13.98
N LEU A 99 30.96 11.80 12.88
CA LEU A 99 30.03 12.54 12.07
C LEU A 99 28.71 11.76 12.01
N SER A 100 27.69 12.27 12.72
CA SER A 100 26.35 11.68 12.71
C SER A 100 25.32 12.73 12.33
N LEU A 101 24.62 12.48 11.24
CA LEU A 101 23.55 13.32 10.68
C LEU A 101 22.25 12.50 10.53
N ALA A 102 22.10 11.43 11.32
CA ALA A 102 21.00 10.47 11.19
C ALA A 102 19.63 11.09 11.47
N ARG A 103 18.58 10.49 10.91
CA ARG A 103 17.17 10.90 11.16
C ARG A 103 16.90 12.37 10.84
N ASN A 104 17.30 12.78 9.64
CA ASN A 104 17.08 14.10 9.09
C ASN A 104 16.46 13.99 7.68
N ASN A 105 16.48 15.08 6.93
CA ASN A 105 15.99 15.10 5.55
C ASN A 105 17.08 15.57 4.57
N PHE A 106 18.33 15.13 4.80
CA PHE A 106 19.44 15.44 3.89
C PHE A 106 19.21 14.76 2.53
N THR A 107 19.56 15.47 1.48
CA THR A 107 19.42 15.02 0.08
C THR A 107 20.74 15.14 -0.66
N GLY A 108 20.80 14.59 -1.89
CA GLY A 108 21.99 14.66 -2.73
C GLY A 108 22.84 13.38 -2.65
N SER A 109 23.94 13.38 -3.38
CA SER A 109 24.91 12.28 -3.41
C SER A 109 25.91 12.40 -2.25
N ILE A 110 26.52 11.24 -1.91
CA ILE A 110 27.61 11.21 -0.90
C ILE A 110 28.84 11.91 -1.47
N ASN A 111 29.39 12.88 -0.70
CA ASN A 111 30.61 13.56 -1.08
C ASN A 111 31.82 12.60 -0.99
N PRO A 112 32.55 12.36 -2.10
CA PRO A 112 33.65 11.38 -2.12
C PRO A 112 34.82 11.76 -1.20
N ASP A 113 35.00 13.03 -0.87
CA ASP A 113 36.14 13.53 -0.11
C ASP A 113 35.98 13.38 1.41
N LEU A 114 34.80 12.96 1.92
CA LEU A 114 34.55 12.82 3.37
C LEU A 114 35.49 11.84 4.05
N THR A 115 35.92 10.78 3.38
CA THR A 115 36.86 9.81 3.94
C THR A 115 38.31 10.30 3.93
N SER A 116 38.60 11.47 3.32
CA SER A 116 39.89 12.16 3.44
C SER A 116 40.11 12.74 4.85
N LEU A 117 39.06 12.79 5.69
CA LEU A 117 39.15 13.10 7.10
C LEU A 117 39.78 11.90 7.84
N GLY A 118 41.11 11.81 7.86
CA GLY A 118 41.88 10.63 8.30
C GLY A 118 41.63 10.17 9.74
N ASN A 119 41.01 11.01 10.60
CA ASN A 119 40.66 10.69 11.98
C ASN A 119 39.23 10.16 12.14
N LEU A 120 38.44 10.12 11.06
CA LEU A 120 37.03 9.76 11.13
C LEU A 120 36.85 8.27 11.50
N GLN A 121 36.11 8.02 12.57
CA GLN A 121 35.87 6.68 13.12
C GLN A 121 34.40 6.25 12.94
N VAL A 122 33.48 7.21 13.08
CA VAL A 122 32.04 6.95 12.97
C VAL A 122 31.44 7.87 11.91
N LEU A 123 30.77 7.28 10.93
CA LEU A 123 30.06 7.97 9.87
C LEU A 123 28.64 7.42 9.81
N ASP A 124 27.67 8.23 10.25
CA ASP A 124 26.26 7.84 10.29
C ASP A 124 25.37 8.87 9.55
N PHE A 125 24.86 8.45 8.40
CA PHE A 125 23.90 9.20 7.59
C PHE A 125 22.57 8.45 7.46
N SER A 126 22.27 7.52 8.35
CA SER A 126 21.05 6.73 8.31
C SER A 126 19.78 7.56 8.41
N GLU A 127 18.68 7.02 7.88
CA GLU A 127 17.34 7.64 7.91
C GLU A 127 17.35 9.07 7.33
N ASN A 128 17.81 9.19 6.08
CA ASN A 128 17.83 10.42 5.29
C ASN A 128 17.27 10.16 3.88
N ASN A 129 17.45 11.11 2.97
CA ASN A 129 16.97 11.04 1.60
C ASN A 129 18.13 11.15 0.58
N LEU A 130 19.31 10.61 0.96
CA LEU A 130 20.48 10.57 0.09
C LEU A 130 20.26 9.62 -1.08
N TYR A 131 20.75 9.98 -2.26
CA TYR A 131 20.56 9.19 -3.48
C TYR A 131 21.84 9.08 -4.33
N GLY A 132 21.77 8.28 -5.40
CA GLY A 132 22.90 8.03 -6.28
C GLY A 132 23.83 6.95 -5.76
N PRO A 133 24.92 6.65 -6.49
CA PRO A 133 25.86 5.62 -6.13
C PRO A 133 26.79 6.07 -5.00
N ILE A 134 27.27 5.09 -4.20
CA ILE A 134 28.41 5.31 -3.32
C ILE A 134 29.65 5.40 -4.22
N PRO A 135 30.41 6.52 -4.21
CA PRO A 135 31.52 6.68 -5.13
C PRO A 135 32.57 5.56 -5.02
N ASN A 136 33.06 5.03 -6.14
CA ASN A 136 33.99 3.89 -6.13
C ASN A 136 35.28 4.12 -5.32
N GLY A 137 35.75 5.35 -5.23
CA GLY A 137 36.95 5.74 -4.44
C GLY A 137 36.66 6.10 -2.99
N PHE A 138 35.40 6.11 -2.57
CA PHE A 138 34.98 6.61 -1.24
C PHE A 138 35.74 5.96 -0.10
N PHE A 139 35.98 4.67 -0.14
CA PHE A 139 36.61 3.89 0.92
C PHE A 139 38.14 3.68 0.72
N GLN A 140 38.79 4.43 -0.16
CA GLN A 140 40.25 4.24 -0.39
C GLN A 140 41.12 4.70 0.80
N GLN A 141 40.64 5.64 1.64
CA GLN A 141 41.37 6.22 2.76
C GLN A 141 40.58 6.07 4.06
N CYS A 142 40.15 4.87 4.41
CA CYS A 142 39.22 4.62 5.52
C CYS A 142 39.83 3.81 6.67
N TRP A 143 41.12 3.85 6.84
CA TRP A 143 41.83 3.05 7.87
C TRP A 143 41.42 3.32 9.31
N SER A 144 40.83 4.49 9.62
CA SER A 144 40.38 4.86 10.97
C SER A 144 38.90 4.53 11.19
N LEU A 145 38.09 4.28 10.11
CA LEU A 145 36.68 4.04 10.20
C LEU A 145 36.37 2.72 10.91
N ARG A 146 35.55 2.80 11.96
CA ARG A 146 35.04 1.67 12.75
C ARG A 146 33.55 1.39 12.47
N SER A 147 32.77 2.45 12.26
CA SER A 147 31.34 2.32 12.02
C SER A 147 30.90 3.18 10.84
N VAL A 148 30.22 2.57 9.90
CA VAL A 148 29.59 3.25 8.76
C VAL A 148 28.14 2.81 8.66
N SER A 149 27.21 3.78 8.68
CA SER A 149 25.79 3.53 8.46
C SER A 149 25.22 4.51 7.43
N PHE A 150 24.66 3.96 6.35
CA PHE A 150 23.88 4.67 5.35
C PHE A 150 22.47 4.07 5.24
N ALA A 151 22.01 3.38 6.28
CA ALA A 151 20.74 2.68 6.30
C ALA A 151 19.54 3.63 6.03
N ASN A 152 18.48 3.10 5.44
CA ASN A 152 17.24 3.87 5.17
C ASN A 152 17.51 5.17 4.39
N ASN A 153 18.06 5.02 3.20
CA ASN A 153 18.28 6.09 2.22
C ASN A 153 17.81 5.63 0.83
N ASN A 154 18.11 6.41 -0.20
CA ASN A 154 17.79 6.08 -1.59
C ASN A 154 19.06 5.83 -2.43
N LEU A 155 20.11 5.32 -1.80
CA LEU A 155 21.38 5.04 -2.47
C LEU A 155 21.24 3.88 -3.46
N SER A 156 21.93 3.98 -4.59
CA SER A 156 21.86 3.02 -5.70
C SER A 156 23.27 2.62 -6.17
N GLY A 157 23.37 1.87 -7.26
CA GLY A 157 24.65 1.44 -7.79
C GLY A 157 25.19 0.21 -7.09
N LYS A 158 26.44 -0.15 -7.42
CA LYS A 158 27.11 -1.30 -6.84
C LYS A 158 27.79 -0.96 -5.51
N VAL A 159 27.98 -1.96 -4.67
CA VAL A 159 28.82 -1.84 -3.47
C VAL A 159 30.26 -1.64 -3.90
N PRO A 160 30.96 -0.54 -3.49
CA PRO A 160 32.32 -0.28 -3.95
C PRO A 160 33.32 -1.33 -3.48
N GLU A 161 34.18 -1.84 -4.38
CA GLU A 161 35.24 -2.77 -4.05
C GLU A 161 36.27 -2.19 -3.05
N SER A 162 36.45 -0.86 -3.08
CA SER A 162 37.30 -0.15 -2.14
C SER A 162 36.90 -0.30 -0.67
N LEU A 163 35.69 -0.75 -0.38
CA LEU A 163 35.23 -1.04 0.98
C LEU A 163 36.14 -2.05 1.70
N SER A 164 36.74 -2.98 0.98
CA SER A 164 37.72 -3.94 1.51
C SER A 164 38.97 -3.30 2.12
N SER A 165 39.25 -2.03 1.83
CA SER A 165 40.39 -1.29 2.39
C SER A 165 40.16 -0.81 3.83
N CYS A 166 38.93 -0.80 4.31
CA CYS A 166 38.55 -0.30 5.66
C CYS A 166 38.78 -1.36 6.75
N THR A 167 40.02 -1.76 6.97
CA THR A 167 40.40 -2.90 7.84
C THR A 167 40.04 -2.76 9.31
N SER A 168 39.72 -1.54 9.77
CA SER A 168 39.32 -1.25 11.17
C SER A 168 37.80 -1.30 11.38
N LEU A 169 37.00 -1.61 10.31
CA LEU A 169 35.52 -1.63 10.42
C LEU A 169 35.05 -2.72 11.40
N GLU A 170 34.17 -2.30 12.30
CA GLU A 170 33.44 -3.12 13.26
C GLU A 170 31.94 -3.22 12.91
N THR A 171 31.37 -2.14 12.37
CA THR A 171 29.93 -2.08 12.00
C THR A 171 29.76 -1.50 10.61
N LEU A 172 29.00 -2.19 9.78
CA LEU A 172 28.67 -1.79 8.42
C LEU A 172 27.16 -2.01 8.17
N ASN A 173 26.42 -0.90 8.02
CA ASN A 173 24.98 -0.95 7.79
C ASN A 173 24.56 -0.11 6.57
N PHE A 174 24.21 -0.79 5.48
CA PHE A 174 23.68 -0.19 4.26
C PHE A 174 22.26 -0.66 3.96
N SER A 175 21.54 -1.15 4.97
CA SER A 175 20.20 -1.70 4.83
C SER A 175 19.19 -0.67 4.31
N SER A 176 18.13 -1.15 3.66
CA SER A 176 17.02 -0.33 3.17
C SER A 176 17.48 0.77 2.20
N ASN A 177 18.11 0.36 1.12
CA ASN A 177 18.56 1.19 0.01
C ASN A 177 18.18 0.52 -1.35
N GLN A 178 18.76 1.00 -2.45
CA GLN A 178 18.59 0.43 -3.80
C GLN A 178 19.90 -0.11 -4.38
N LEU A 179 20.84 -0.53 -3.52
CA LEU A 179 22.12 -1.09 -3.95
C LEU A 179 21.90 -2.40 -4.71
N HIS A 180 22.60 -2.56 -5.82
CA HIS A 180 22.45 -3.71 -6.71
C HIS A 180 23.80 -4.31 -7.11
N GLY A 181 23.79 -5.41 -7.90
CA GLY A 181 24.96 -6.15 -8.31
C GLY A 181 25.42 -7.13 -7.23
N GLU A 182 26.59 -7.71 -7.42
CA GLU A 182 27.12 -8.75 -6.54
C GLU A 182 27.82 -8.16 -5.30
N LEU A 183 27.90 -8.95 -4.23
CA LEU A 183 28.71 -8.61 -3.06
C LEU A 183 30.20 -8.74 -3.40
N PRO A 184 31.02 -7.69 -3.23
CA PRO A 184 32.45 -7.80 -3.47
C PRO A 184 33.09 -8.81 -2.52
N SER A 185 33.79 -9.81 -3.04
CA SER A 185 34.48 -10.86 -2.22
C SER A 185 35.51 -10.27 -1.25
N GLY A 186 36.04 -9.08 -1.54
CA GLY A 186 36.96 -8.36 -0.67
C GLY A 186 36.41 -7.99 0.71
N ILE A 187 35.08 -7.93 0.89
CA ILE A 187 34.44 -7.64 2.18
C ILE A 187 34.83 -8.70 3.23
N TRP A 188 35.03 -9.95 2.81
CA TRP A 188 35.37 -11.04 3.73
C TRP A 188 36.79 -10.93 4.34
N TYR A 189 37.57 -9.93 3.96
CA TYR A 189 38.88 -9.63 4.59
C TYR A 189 38.79 -8.61 5.74
N LEU A 190 37.60 -8.06 6.02
CA LEU A 190 37.34 -7.11 7.13
C LEU A 190 37.25 -7.85 8.46
N LYS A 191 38.35 -8.39 8.94
CA LYS A 191 38.47 -9.34 10.08
C LYS A 191 37.84 -8.84 11.39
N GLY A 192 37.83 -7.52 11.64
CA GLY A 192 37.25 -6.90 12.83
C GLY A 192 35.74 -6.68 12.78
N LEU A 193 35.09 -7.04 11.66
CA LEU A 193 33.66 -6.76 11.44
C LEU A 193 32.80 -7.61 12.38
N GLN A 194 31.93 -6.94 13.15
CA GLN A 194 31.04 -7.54 14.12
C GLN A 194 29.58 -7.53 13.65
N SER A 195 29.16 -6.49 12.93
CA SER A 195 27.82 -6.35 12.39
C SER A 195 27.87 -5.98 10.92
N PHE A 196 27.17 -6.76 10.10
CA PHE A 196 27.06 -6.62 8.65
C PHE A 196 25.59 -6.67 8.24
N ASP A 197 25.04 -5.52 7.84
CA ASP A 197 23.64 -5.40 7.44
C ASP A 197 23.50 -4.72 6.08
N PHE A 198 23.12 -5.51 5.08
CA PHE A 198 22.77 -5.08 3.73
C PHE A 198 21.32 -5.50 3.36
N SER A 199 20.49 -5.76 4.35
CA SER A 199 19.11 -6.18 4.15
C SER A 199 18.30 -5.11 3.40
N SER A 200 17.26 -5.57 2.71
CA SER A 200 16.34 -4.68 1.97
C SER A 200 17.04 -3.82 0.91
N ASN A 201 17.74 -4.49 0.01
CA ASN A 201 18.40 -3.92 -1.16
C ASN A 201 18.04 -4.73 -2.43
N LEU A 202 18.77 -4.53 -3.51
CA LEU A 202 18.59 -5.22 -4.80
C LEU A 202 19.81 -6.07 -5.16
N LEU A 203 20.63 -6.49 -4.17
CA LEU A 203 21.84 -7.28 -4.38
C LEU A 203 21.50 -8.62 -5.01
N GLU A 204 22.32 -9.05 -5.97
CA GLU A 204 22.13 -10.26 -6.77
C GLU A 204 23.42 -11.11 -6.82
N GLY A 205 23.37 -12.26 -7.46
CA GLY A 205 24.49 -13.20 -7.53
C GLY A 205 24.56 -14.11 -6.31
N GLU A 206 25.67 -14.82 -6.17
CA GLU A 206 25.91 -15.75 -5.07
C GLU A 206 26.62 -15.05 -3.90
N ILE A 207 26.48 -15.60 -2.69
CA ILE A 207 27.28 -15.18 -1.55
C ILE A 207 28.68 -15.75 -1.73
N PRO A 208 29.73 -14.91 -1.90
CA PRO A 208 31.08 -15.41 -2.16
C PRO A 208 31.63 -16.23 -1.01
N GLU A 209 32.47 -17.23 -1.31
CA GLU A 209 33.27 -17.96 -0.32
C GLU A 209 34.29 -17.05 0.38
N GLY A 210 34.72 -17.42 1.58
CA GLY A 210 35.70 -16.67 2.39
C GLY A 210 35.06 -16.00 3.61
N ILE A 211 33.75 -16.13 3.82
CA ILE A 211 33.03 -15.53 4.96
C ILE A 211 33.61 -15.99 6.32
N GLN A 212 34.19 -17.18 6.43
CA GLN A 212 34.87 -17.69 7.64
C GLN A 212 35.99 -16.77 8.15
N ASN A 213 36.53 -15.87 7.32
CA ASN A 213 37.54 -14.92 7.74
C ASN A 213 37.01 -13.83 8.69
N LEU A 214 35.68 -13.66 8.74
CA LEU A 214 35.00 -12.73 9.66
C LEU A 214 34.73 -13.39 11.02
N TYR A 215 35.80 -13.79 11.73
CA TYR A 215 35.68 -14.55 12.97
C TYR A 215 35.09 -13.75 14.14
N ASP A 216 35.10 -12.41 14.09
CA ASP A 216 34.44 -11.53 15.08
C ASP A 216 32.95 -11.22 14.76
N LEU A 217 32.43 -11.75 13.64
CA LEU A 217 31.09 -11.44 13.17
C LEU A 217 30.03 -12.01 14.12
N LYS A 218 29.11 -11.14 14.56
CA LYS A 218 27.99 -11.44 15.46
C LYS A 218 26.65 -11.35 14.77
N GLU A 219 26.53 -10.44 13.80
CA GLU A 219 25.31 -10.19 13.06
C GLU A 219 25.59 -10.19 11.55
N LEU A 220 24.81 -11.00 10.82
CA LEU A 220 24.84 -11.10 9.37
C LEU A 220 23.42 -10.99 8.84
N ARG A 221 23.10 -9.86 8.21
CA ARG A 221 21.77 -9.57 7.66
C ARG A 221 21.84 -9.25 6.18
N LEU A 222 21.35 -10.16 5.37
CA LEU A 222 21.24 -10.06 3.91
C LEU A 222 19.80 -10.29 3.42
N GLY A 223 18.83 -10.27 4.32
CA GLY A 223 17.42 -10.51 4.01
C GLY A 223 16.83 -9.47 3.04
N LYS A 224 15.81 -9.86 2.29
CA LYS A 224 15.11 -9.02 1.30
C LYS A 224 16.06 -8.45 0.24
N ASN A 225 16.71 -9.34 -0.47
CA ASN A 225 17.58 -9.07 -1.63
C ASN A 225 17.20 -10.00 -2.81
N ARG A 226 18.07 -10.12 -3.80
CA ARG A 226 17.94 -11.02 -4.95
C ARG A 226 19.07 -12.05 -5.00
N LEU A 227 19.72 -12.33 -3.88
CA LEU A 227 20.81 -13.27 -3.78
C LEU A 227 20.36 -14.67 -4.16
N SER A 228 21.20 -15.40 -4.87
CA SER A 228 20.91 -16.72 -5.44
C SER A 228 22.02 -17.72 -5.13
N GLY A 229 21.94 -18.91 -5.66
CA GLY A 229 22.92 -19.95 -5.42
C GLY A 229 22.75 -20.65 -4.07
N ARG A 230 23.83 -21.17 -3.50
CA ARG A 230 23.85 -21.89 -2.24
C ARG A 230 24.50 -21.06 -1.15
N LEU A 231 24.18 -21.36 0.11
CA LEU A 231 24.95 -20.81 1.22
C LEU A 231 26.36 -21.40 1.18
N PRO A 232 27.41 -20.57 1.40
CA PRO A 232 28.78 -21.05 1.39
C PRO A 232 29.05 -22.02 2.55
N GLU A 233 29.75 -23.11 2.26
CA GLU A 233 30.07 -24.14 3.29
C GLU A 233 30.97 -23.63 4.40
N ASP A 234 31.69 -22.55 4.19
CA ASP A 234 32.62 -21.96 5.16
C ASP A 234 31.96 -21.01 6.19
N ILE A 235 30.64 -20.74 6.08
CA ILE A 235 29.88 -19.90 7.01
C ILE A 235 29.99 -20.41 8.46
N GLY A 236 30.09 -21.72 8.66
CA GLY A 236 30.30 -22.33 9.97
C GLY A 236 31.63 -21.98 10.65
N GLY A 237 32.50 -21.22 10.00
CA GLY A 237 33.72 -20.64 10.57
C GLY A 237 33.50 -19.40 11.46
N CYS A 238 32.36 -18.70 11.28
CA CYS A 238 32.02 -17.50 12.05
C CYS A 238 31.39 -17.86 13.41
N LEU A 239 32.17 -18.41 14.34
CA LEU A 239 31.71 -19.02 15.59
C LEU A 239 30.99 -18.08 16.55
N LEU A 240 31.12 -16.76 16.39
CA LEU A 240 30.48 -15.75 17.23
C LEU A 240 29.14 -15.25 16.67
N LEU A 241 28.71 -15.77 15.50
CA LEU A 241 27.41 -15.39 14.90
C LEU A 241 26.25 -15.69 15.85
N LYS A 242 25.45 -14.64 16.10
CA LYS A 242 24.24 -14.67 16.92
C LYS A 242 22.98 -14.50 16.07
N PHE A 243 23.00 -13.55 15.13
CA PHE A 243 21.88 -13.21 14.27
C PHE A 243 22.22 -13.46 12.82
N ILE A 244 21.43 -14.33 12.17
CA ILE A 244 21.58 -14.70 10.77
C ILE A 244 20.23 -14.47 10.11
N ASP A 245 20.19 -13.55 9.12
CA ASP A 245 19.01 -13.29 8.32
C ASP A 245 19.35 -13.31 6.82
N PHE A 246 18.89 -14.34 6.13
CA PHE A 246 18.93 -14.49 4.68
C PHE A 246 17.53 -14.51 4.07
N SER A 247 16.52 -14.05 4.82
CA SER A 247 15.12 -14.15 4.41
C SER A 247 14.83 -13.42 3.10
N ASN A 248 13.83 -13.92 2.37
CA ASN A 248 13.31 -13.29 1.14
C ASN A 248 14.41 -13.01 0.10
N ASN A 249 15.03 -14.08 -0.36
CA ASN A 249 16.02 -14.13 -1.44
C ASN A 249 15.67 -15.26 -2.42
N PHE A 250 16.58 -15.60 -3.32
CA PHE A 250 16.47 -16.73 -4.26
C PHE A 250 17.49 -17.85 -3.93
N LEU A 251 17.93 -17.92 -2.68
CA LEU A 251 18.88 -18.94 -2.22
C LEU A 251 18.27 -20.35 -2.30
N SER A 252 19.11 -21.34 -2.57
CA SER A 252 18.67 -22.72 -2.84
C SER A 252 19.63 -23.75 -2.28
N GLY A 253 19.30 -25.03 -2.48
CA GLY A 253 20.10 -26.15 -2.00
C GLY A 253 19.81 -26.50 -0.54
N LYS A 254 20.68 -27.23 0.12
CA LYS A 254 20.58 -27.63 1.50
C LYS A 254 21.22 -26.62 2.46
N ILE A 255 20.86 -26.66 3.73
CA ILE A 255 21.56 -25.87 4.77
C ILE A 255 22.95 -26.51 4.97
N PRO A 256 24.05 -25.70 4.93
CA PRO A 256 25.41 -26.21 5.09
C PRO A 256 25.62 -26.97 6.41
N GLU A 257 26.28 -28.10 6.32
CA GLU A 257 26.56 -28.93 7.51
C GLU A 257 27.50 -28.23 8.50
N SER A 258 28.36 -27.36 8.02
CA SER A 258 29.25 -26.55 8.84
C SER A 258 28.54 -25.66 9.84
N MET A 259 27.28 -25.26 9.58
CA MET A 259 26.48 -24.41 10.48
C MET A 259 26.20 -25.04 11.84
N GLN A 260 26.35 -26.37 12.00
CA GLN A 260 26.29 -27.05 13.31
C GLN A 260 27.25 -26.43 14.34
N ARG A 261 28.32 -25.77 13.88
CA ARG A 261 29.35 -25.14 14.74
C ARG A 261 28.92 -23.80 15.32
N LEU A 262 27.83 -23.19 14.81
CA LEU A 262 27.34 -21.88 15.22
C LEU A 262 26.56 -21.94 16.54
N THR A 263 27.15 -22.52 17.58
CA THR A 263 26.49 -22.74 18.88
C THR A 263 26.08 -21.47 19.63
N SER A 264 26.63 -20.31 19.24
CA SER A 264 26.26 -18.99 19.75
C SER A 264 25.02 -18.39 19.06
N CYS A 265 24.52 -19.01 18.00
CA CYS A 265 23.40 -18.49 17.20
C CYS A 265 22.10 -18.47 18.03
N THR A 266 21.50 -17.30 18.13
CA THR A 266 20.22 -17.07 18.81
C THR A 266 19.06 -16.90 17.82
N SER A 267 19.32 -16.42 16.59
CA SER A 267 18.30 -16.21 15.58
C SER A 267 18.80 -16.65 14.21
N LEU A 268 18.07 -17.56 13.59
CA LEU A 268 18.31 -18.05 12.23
C LEU A 268 17.03 -17.91 11.40
N SER A 269 17.06 -17.02 10.40
CA SER A 269 15.99 -16.84 9.43
C SER A 269 16.46 -17.14 8.02
N LEU A 270 15.86 -18.15 7.40
CA LEU A 270 16.02 -18.53 6.00
C LEU A 270 14.69 -18.39 5.21
N GLN A 271 13.71 -17.75 5.82
CA GLN A 271 12.35 -17.61 5.30
C GLN A 271 12.32 -17.09 3.84
N GLY A 272 11.38 -17.60 3.03
CA GLY A 272 11.11 -17.01 1.71
C GLY A 272 12.24 -17.20 0.71
N ASN A 273 12.77 -18.42 0.62
CA ASN A 273 13.81 -18.83 -0.30
C ASN A 273 13.41 -20.10 -1.09
N SER A 274 14.35 -20.77 -1.67
CA SER A 274 14.17 -22.05 -2.37
C SER A 274 15.01 -23.17 -1.79
N PHE A 275 15.24 -23.16 -0.47
CA PHE A 275 15.97 -24.24 0.20
C PHE A 275 15.22 -25.56 0.09
N THR A 276 15.96 -26.64 -0.13
CA THR A 276 15.46 -27.99 -0.34
C THR A 276 16.06 -28.97 0.68
N ASP A 277 15.72 -30.28 0.53
CA ASP A 277 16.20 -31.33 1.39
C ASP A 277 15.48 -31.31 2.77
N HIS A 278 15.98 -32.05 3.74
CA HIS A 278 15.41 -32.17 5.08
C HIS A 278 16.02 -31.16 6.05
N ILE A 279 15.27 -30.82 7.11
CA ILE A 279 15.80 -30.05 8.23
C ILE A 279 16.88 -30.93 8.90
N PRO A 280 18.13 -30.46 8.99
CA PRO A 280 19.21 -31.34 9.45
C PRO A 280 19.13 -31.68 10.93
N ASP A 281 19.52 -32.92 11.29
CA ASP A 281 19.51 -33.40 12.68
C ASP A 281 20.42 -32.57 13.60
N TRP A 282 21.50 -32.00 13.06
CA TRP A 282 22.41 -31.14 13.86
C TRP A 282 21.77 -29.83 14.33
N ILE A 283 20.55 -29.47 13.89
CA ILE A 283 19.86 -28.26 14.40
C ILE A 283 19.75 -28.31 15.93
N GLY A 284 19.66 -29.51 16.50
CA GLY A 284 19.63 -29.71 17.95
C GLY A 284 20.92 -29.38 18.70
N GLU A 285 22.02 -29.11 17.98
CA GLU A 285 23.29 -28.66 18.59
C GLU A 285 23.32 -27.13 18.83
N LEU A 286 22.42 -26.38 18.15
CA LEU A 286 22.32 -24.92 18.32
C LEU A 286 21.53 -24.59 19.58
N LYS A 287 22.08 -24.91 20.75
CA LYS A 287 21.39 -24.82 22.06
C LYS A 287 21.02 -23.41 22.49
N SER A 288 21.67 -22.38 21.92
CA SER A 288 21.35 -20.98 22.17
C SER A 288 20.21 -20.42 21.31
N LEU A 289 19.73 -21.21 20.33
CA LEU A 289 18.76 -20.75 19.34
C LEU A 289 17.41 -20.45 19.99
N GLU A 290 16.95 -19.21 19.81
CA GLU A 290 15.69 -18.68 20.33
C GLU A 290 14.65 -18.56 19.22
N ILE A 291 15.09 -18.20 18.01
CA ILE A 291 14.22 -18.00 16.85
C ILE A 291 14.74 -18.84 15.68
N LEU A 292 13.90 -19.72 15.17
CA LEU A 292 14.14 -20.48 13.95
C LEU A 292 12.99 -20.26 12.98
N ASP A 293 13.27 -19.55 11.89
CA ASP A 293 12.31 -19.33 10.81
C ASP A 293 12.84 -19.90 9.48
N LEU A 294 12.26 -21.03 9.07
CA LEU A 294 12.54 -21.72 7.80
C LEU A 294 11.33 -21.66 6.86
N SER A 295 10.35 -20.81 7.14
CA SER A 295 9.06 -20.78 6.42
C SER A 295 9.21 -20.40 4.94
N ASN A 296 8.21 -20.74 4.16
CA ASN A 296 8.13 -20.42 2.74
C ASN A 296 9.38 -20.85 1.95
N ASN A 297 9.68 -22.15 2.03
CA ASN A 297 10.77 -22.84 1.34
C ASN A 297 10.27 -24.15 0.72
N ARG A 298 11.18 -25.08 0.37
CA ARG A 298 10.87 -26.42 -0.13
C ARG A 298 11.49 -27.50 0.74
N PHE A 299 11.61 -27.27 2.05
CA PHE A 299 12.08 -28.28 2.99
C PHE A 299 11.12 -29.47 3.01
N SER A 300 11.67 -30.66 2.92
CA SER A 300 10.92 -31.93 2.89
C SER A 300 11.30 -32.86 4.04
N GLY A 301 10.75 -34.06 4.04
CA GLY A 301 11.04 -35.04 5.10
C GLY A 301 10.31 -34.71 6.39
N TRP A 302 10.90 -35.00 7.52
CA TRP A 302 10.29 -34.87 8.85
C TRP A 302 11.00 -33.79 9.70
N ILE A 303 10.30 -33.28 10.72
CA ILE A 303 10.91 -32.44 11.76
C ILE A 303 11.85 -33.35 12.59
N PRO A 304 13.15 -33.05 12.67
CA PRO A 304 14.11 -33.91 13.38
C PRO A 304 13.81 -33.96 14.89
N LYS A 305 13.97 -35.16 15.49
CA LYS A 305 13.76 -35.30 16.92
C LYS A 305 14.73 -34.49 17.76
N SER A 306 15.89 -34.18 17.22
CA SER A 306 16.93 -33.36 17.86
C SER A 306 16.48 -31.92 18.12
N ILE A 307 15.42 -31.41 17.44
CA ILE A 307 14.87 -30.08 17.74
C ILE A 307 14.50 -29.92 19.23
N GLY A 308 14.10 -31.04 19.89
CA GLY A 308 13.81 -31.07 21.33
C GLY A 308 15.03 -30.83 22.23
N ASN A 309 16.25 -30.78 21.69
CA ASN A 309 17.45 -30.42 22.46
C ASN A 309 17.66 -28.89 22.57
N VAL A 310 16.91 -28.09 21.76
CA VAL A 310 17.00 -26.63 21.73
C VAL A 310 16.06 -26.03 22.79
N ASN A 311 16.48 -26.10 24.05
CA ASN A 311 15.62 -25.70 25.18
C ASN A 311 15.36 -24.18 25.26
N SER A 312 16.17 -23.37 24.55
CA SER A 312 16.02 -21.89 24.45
C SER A 312 14.98 -21.44 23.41
N LEU A 313 14.53 -22.34 22.54
CA LEU A 313 13.67 -22.03 21.43
C LEU A 313 12.35 -21.40 21.88
N SER A 314 12.06 -20.19 21.41
CA SER A 314 10.85 -19.41 21.70
C SER A 314 9.92 -19.29 20.49
N VAL A 315 10.48 -19.26 19.26
CA VAL A 315 9.75 -19.18 18.02
C VAL A 315 10.24 -20.25 17.07
N LEU A 316 9.32 -21.08 16.59
CA LEU A 316 9.56 -22.07 15.54
C LEU A 316 8.55 -21.85 14.41
N ASN A 317 9.02 -21.39 13.27
CA ASN A 317 8.22 -21.21 12.07
C ASN A 317 8.77 -22.09 10.93
N LEU A 318 8.00 -23.09 10.57
CA LEU A 318 8.28 -24.04 9.47
C LEU A 318 7.19 -24.00 8.41
N SER A 319 6.32 -22.98 8.44
CA SER A 319 5.14 -22.90 7.57
C SER A 319 5.50 -22.82 6.09
N ARG A 320 4.58 -23.24 5.23
CA ARG A 320 4.73 -23.21 3.76
C ARG A 320 5.99 -23.93 3.28
N ASN A 321 6.04 -25.26 3.55
CA ASN A 321 7.08 -26.17 3.13
C ASN A 321 6.46 -27.52 2.65
N GLU A 322 7.29 -28.50 2.37
CA GLU A 322 6.88 -29.85 1.96
C GLU A 322 7.12 -30.89 3.09
N ILE A 323 7.09 -30.44 4.36
CA ILE A 323 7.40 -31.26 5.53
C ILE A 323 6.31 -32.29 5.77
N THR A 324 6.73 -33.49 6.05
CA THR A 324 5.86 -34.68 6.27
C THR A 324 6.03 -35.26 7.68
N GLY A 325 5.33 -36.34 7.95
CA GLY A 325 5.48 -37.08 9.22
C GLY A 325 4.65 -36.47 10.35
N ASN A 326 5.04 -36.79 11.58
CA ASN A 326 4.34 -36.38 12.80
C ASN A 326 5.12 -35.28 13.54
N ILE A 327 4.43 -34.51 14.39
CA ILE A 327 5.06 -33.62 15.34
C ILE A 327 5.87 -34.45 16.34
N PRO A 328 7.20 -34.28 16.48
CA PRO A 328 8.01 -35.15 17.32
C PRO A 328 7.75 -34.91 18.81
N ASP A 329 7.63 -36.01 19.59
CA ASP A 329 7.37 -35.90 21.04
C ASP A 329 8.50 -35.24 21.83
N SER A 330 9.72 -35.23 21.27
CA SER A 330 10.88 -34.54 21.88
C SER A 330 10.67 -33.03 22.01
N MET A 331 9.80 -32.41 21.20
CA MET A 331 9.51 -30.97 21.28
C MET A 331 8.92 -30.53 22.62
N ILE A 332 8.41 -31.46 23.44
CA ILE A 332 7.97 -31.18 24.82
C ILE A 332 9.09 -30.56 25.66
N ASN A 333 10.34 -30.82 25.30
CA ASN A 333 11.50 -30.27 26.01
C ASN A 333 11.79 -28.79 25.65
N CYS A 334 11.19 -28.25 24.58
CA CYS A 334 11.31 -26.82 24.20
C CYS A 334 10.41 -25.96 25.10
N ASN A 335 10.69 -25.94 26.40
CA ASN A 335 9.83 -25.33 27.44
C ASN A 335 9.73 -23.80 27.39
N LYS A 336 10.53 -23.12 26.55
CA LYS A 336 10.41 -21.67 26.29
C LYS A 336 9.61 -21.35 25.02
N LEU A 337 9.13 -22.38 24.30
CA LEU A 337 8.42 -22.18 23.04
C LEU A 337 7.09 -21.46 23.28
N LEU A 338 6.94 -20.31 22.60
CA LEU A 338 5.77 -19.44 22.66
C LEU A 338 4.98 -19.47 21.35
N VAL A 339 5.68 -19.58 20.21
CA VAL A 339 5.08 -19.55 18.89
C VAL A 339 5.50 -20.81 18.12
N LEU A 340 4.50 -21.55 17.64
CA LEU A 340 4.68 -22.73 16.79
C LEU A 340 3.82 -22.56 15.53
N ASP A 341 4.47 -22.36 14.38
CA ASP A 341 3.81 -22.35 13.08
C ASP A 341 4.40 -23.44 12.15
N ILE A 342 3.58 -24.45 11.83
CA ILE A 342 3.90 -25.52 10.88
C ILE A 342 2.81 -25.58 9.78
N SER A 343 2.06 -24.49 9.59
CA SER A 343 0.95 -24.45 8.64
C SER A 343 1.43 -24.64 7.19
N HIS A 344 0.50 -25.01 6.31
CA HIS A 344 0.79 -25.22 4.88
C HIS A 344 1.95 -26.22 4.65
N ASN A 345 1.79 -27.45 5.16
CA ASN A 345 2.72 -28.56 5.02
C ASN A 345 1.98 -29.87 4.74
N HIS A 346 2.67 -30.99 4.75
CA HIS A 346 2.10 -32.32 4.57
C HIS A 346 2.14 -33.15 5.88
N MET A 347 2.14 -32.45 7.03
CA MET A 347 2.19 -33.12 8.34
C MET A 347 0.97 -34.00 8.53
N ALA A 348 1.18 -35.18 9.10
CA ALA A 348 0.15 -36.20 9.32
C ALA A 348 0.10 -36.65 10.78
N GLY A 349 -0.79 -37.58 11.07
CA GLY A 349 -0.88 -38.17 12.40
C GLY A 349 -1.84 -37.46 13.33
N ILE A 350 -1.56 -37.49 14.61
CA ILE A 350 -2.40 -36.95 15.67
C ILE A 350 -1.73 -35.76 16.34
N LEU A 351 -2.54 -34.80 16.77
CA LEU A 351 -2.04 -33.67 17.56
C LEU A 351 -1.68 -34.17 18.97
N PRO A 352 -0.40 -34.08 19.39
CA PRO A 352 0.01 -34.56 20.69
C PRO A 352 -0.60 -33.76 21.84
N SER A 353 -1.07 -34.43 22.89
CA SER A 353 -1.73 -33.76 24.02
C SER A 353 -0.78 -32.86 24.85
N TRP A 354 0.52 -33.09 24.77
CA TRP A 354 1.51 -32.29 25.48
C TRP A 354 1.64 -30.87 24.90
N ILE A 355 1.30 -30.66 23.62
CA ILE A 355 1.45 -29.35 22.94
C ILE A 355 0.72 -28.21 23.67
N PHE A 356 -0.43 -28.54 24.23
CA PHE A 356 -1.25 -27.61 25.00
C PHE A 356 -0.79 -27.43 26.46
N LYS A 357 0.22 -28.19 26.92
CA LYS A 357 0.78 -28.08 28.26
C LYS A 357 2.06 -27.25 28.29
N MET A 358 2.57 -26.84 27.12
CA MET A 358 3.84 -26.15 26.99
C MET A 358 3.78 -24.64 27.27
N GLY A 359 2.60 -24.05 27.45
CA GLY A 359 2.47 -22.58 27.62
C GLY A 359 2.62 -21.76 26.35
N LEU A 360 2.36 -22.38 25.20
CA LEU A 360 2.35 -21.71 23.90
C LEU A 360 1.33 -20.57 23.87
N GLN A 361 1.70 -19.47 23.24
CA GLN A 361 0.82 -18.32 22.96
C GLN A 361 0.15 -18.43 21.59
N SER A 362 0.86 -18.95 20.60
CA SER A 362 0.35 -19.13 19.24
C SER A 362 0.66 -20.52 18.70
N ILE A 363 -0.37 -21.18 18.19
CA ILE A 363 -0.28 -22.47 17.49
C ILE A 363 -0.99 -22.32 16.14
N SER A 364 -0.25 -22.44 15.05
CA SER A 364 -0.77 -22.53 13.70
C SER A 364 -0.32 -23.84 13.05
N LEU A 365 -1.29 -24.72 12.76
CA LEU A 365 -1.09 -26.02 12.11
C LEU A 365 -2.01 -26.17 10.89
N SER A 366 -2.54 -25.05 10.38
CA SER A 366 -3.50 -25.05 9.29
C SER A 366 -2.94 -25.65 8.00
N GLU A 367 -3.81 -26.10 7.12
CA GLU A 367 -3.45 -26.68 5.82
C GLU A 367 -2.41 -27.82 5.94
N ASN A 368 -2.80 -28.88 6.67
CA ASN A 368 -2.03 -30.10 6.87
C ASN A 368 -2.94 -31.33 6.76
N ASN A 369 -2.44 -32.55 7.06
CA ASN A 369 -3.19 -33.78 7.05
C ASN A 369 -3.32 -34.40 8.45
N LEU A 370 -3.41 -33.54 9.48
CA LEU A 370 -3.58 -33.95 10.88
C LEU A 370 -4.99 -34.47 11.10
N ARG A 371 -5.14 -35.49 11.97
CA ARG A 371 -6.39 -36.22 12.13
C ARG A 371 -6.69 -36.56 13.60
N LYS A 372 -7.87 -37.17 13.84
CA LYS A 372 -8.46 -37.51 15.13
C LYS A 372 -8.99 -36.29 15.89
N SER A 373 -9.27 -36.48 17.19
CA SER A 373 -9.86 -35.42 18.02
C SER A 373 -8.84 -34.40 18.49
N ILE A 374 -9.31 -33.15 18.68
CA ILE A 374 -8.54 -32.09 19.33
C ILE A 374 -8.37 -32.47 20.80
N PRO A 375 -7.14 -32.55 21.33
CA PRO A 375 -6.90 -32.87 22.73
C PRO A 375 -7.45 -31.81 23.68
N VAL A 376 -7.70 -32.21 24.92
CA VAL A 376 -8.11 -31.32 26.02
C VAL A 376 -6.91 -30.54 26.53
N SER A 377 -7.03 -29.22 26.73
CA SER A 377 -5.91 -28.34 27.06
C SER A 377 -6.23 -27.21 28.03
N TYR A 378 -5.19 -26.62 28.60
CA TYR A 378 -5.32 -25.51 29.54
C TYR A 378 -4.13 -24.53 29.46
N HIS A 379 -4.43 -23.19 29.43
CA HIS A 379 -3.66 -21.97 29.78
C HIS A 379 -2.84 -21.30 28.68
N GLY A 380 -2.99 -19.97 28.66
CA GLY A 380 -2.07 -19.03 28.04
C GLY A 380 -2.19 -18.82 26.53
N LEU A 381 -2.92 -19.67 25.80
CA LEU A 381 -3.03 -19.62 24.34
C LEU A 381 -3.86 -18.42 23.88
N GLN A 382 -3.32 -17.67 22.92
CA GLN A 382 -3.97 -16.52 22.29
C GLN A 382 -4.47 -16.85 20.87
N ILE A 383 -3.71 -17.62 20.11
CA ILE A 383 -4.04 -18.02 18.74
C ILE A 383 -4.02 -19.52 18.61
N LEU A 384 -5.13 -20.10 18.13
CA LEU A 384 -5.23 -21.52 17.78
C LEU A 384 -5.83 -21.63 16.38
N ASP A 385 -4.99 -21.93 15.40
CA ASP A 385 -5.41 -22.22 14.02
C ASP A 385 -5.09 -23.69 13.65
N LEU A 386 -6.15 -24.49 13.54
CA LEU A 386 -6.12 -25.89 13.11
C LEU A 386 -6.90 -26.10 11.80
N SER A 387 -7.20 -25.04 11.08
CA SER A 387 -8.06 -25.06 9.89
C SER A 387 -7.49 -25.93 8.76
N SER A 388 -8.35 -26.34 7.85
CA SER A 388 -7.96 -27.10 6.65
C SER A 388 -7.12 -28.35 6.99
N ASN A 389 -7.67 -29.23 7.84
CA ASN A 389 -7.08 -30.47 8.26
C ASN A 389 -8.13 -31.63 8.21
N ALA A 390 -7.81 -32.78 8.75
CA ALA A 390 -8.72 -33.90 8.85
C ALA A 390 -9.15 -34.21 10.30
N PHE A 391 -9.17 -33.18 11.17
CA PHE A 391 -9.64 -33.33 12.55
C PHE A 391 -11.10 -33.75 12.61
N SER A 392 -11.41 -34.66 13.56
CA SER A 392 -12.74 -35.26 13.72
C SER A 392 -13.13 -35.32 15.20
N GLY A 393 -14.34 -35.76 15.47
CA GLY A 393 -14.86 -35.77 16.83
C GLY A 393 -15.54 -34.48 17.22
N LYS A 394 -15.66 -34.19 18.51
CA LYS A 394 -16.35 -33.01 19.02
C LYS A 394 -15.35 -31.93 19.43
N ILE A 395 -15.77 -30.65 19.39
CA ILE A 395 -15.05 -29.58 20.06
C ILE A 395 -15.08 -29.86 21.57
N PRO A 396 -13.94 -29.98 22.24
CA PRO A 396 -13.92 -30.33 23.68
C PRO A 396 -14.51 -29.18 24.52
N PHE A 397 -15.30 -29.52 25.54
CA PHE A 397 -15.90 -28.54 26.46
C PHE A 397 -14.84 -27.69 27.16
N SER A 398 -13.66 -28.22 27.41
CA SER A 398 -12.53 -27.53 28.02
C SER A 398 -11.94 -26.41 27.20
N ILE A 399 -12.39 -26.20 25.95
CA ILE A 399 -11.95 -25.05 25.11
C ILE A 399 -12.24 -23.69 25.82
N GLY A 400 -13.33 -23.63 26.61
CA GLY A 400 -13.69 -22.43 27.39
C GLY A 400 -12.65 -22.05 28.46
N GLY A 401 -11.80 -23.00 28.89
CA GLY A 401 -10.70 -22.72 29.81
C GLY A 401 -9.56 -21.85 29.22
N LEU A 402 -9.54 -21.62 27.90
CA LEU A 402 -8.54 -20.80 27.21
C LEU A 402 -8.93 -19.30 27.29
N SER A 403 -8.99 -18.74 28.48
CA SER A 403 -9.51 -17.39 28.75
C SER A 403 -8.80 -16.26 28.00
N SER A 404 -7.53 -16.47 27.57
CA SER A 404 -6.72 -15.52 26.80
C SER A 404 -6.89 -15.66 25.29
N LEU A 405 -7.70 -16.63 24.81
CA LEU A 405 -7.82 -16.94 23.38
C LEU A 405 -8.50 -15.80 22.64
N GLN A 406 -7.83 -15.30 21.60
CA GLN A 406 -8.27 -14.23 20.72
C GLN A 406 -8.74 -14.77 19.37
N VAL A 407 -8.07 -15.79 18.85
CA VAL A 407 -8.37 -16.41 17.56
C VAL A 407 -8.56 -17.91 17.76
N LEU A 408 -9.74 -18.41 17.38
CA LEU A 408 -10.04 -19.84 17.28
C LEU A 408 -10.51 -20.14 15.85
N ASN A 409 -9.64 -20.76 15.08
CA ASN A 409 -9.94 -21.21 13.72
C ASN A 409 -9.85 -22.74 13.62
N LEU A 410 -11.01 -23.40 13.47
CA LEU A 410 -11.14 -24.84 13.26
C LEU A 410 -11.81 -25.14 11.92
N SER A 411 -11.85 -24.16 11.01
CA SER A 411 -12.59 -24.27 9.75
C SER A 411 -12.07 -25.37 8.84
N THR A 412 -12.91 -25.83 7.94
CA THR A 412 -12.54 -26.81 6.90
C THR A 412 -11.93 -28.09 7.50
N ASN A 413 -12.68 -28.74 8.37
CA ASN A 413 -12.32 -29.99 9.03
C ASN A 413 -13.47 -31.00 8.96
N ASN A 414 -13.36 -32.12 9.70
CA ASN A 414 -14.40 -33.15 9.81
C ASN A 414 -15.01 -33.18 11.23
N ILE A 415 -15.01 -32.02 11.92
CA ILE A 415 -15.47 -31.90 13.31
C ILE A 415 -17.00 -32.00 13.35
N SER A 416 -17.54 -32.76 14.34
CA SER A 416 -18.97 -33.01 14.47
C SER A 416 -19.46 -32.75 15.90
N GLY A 417 -20.76 -32.94 16.15
CA GLY A 417 -21.38 -32.62 17.43
C GLY A 417 -21.75 -31.16 17.55
N THR A 418 -22.04 -30.70 18.75
CA THR A 418 -22.54 -29.35 19.02
C THR A 418 -21.41 -28.36 19.33
N ILE A 419 -21.65 -27.10 19.11
CA ILE A 419 -20.82 -26.02 19.64
C ILE A 419 -20.99 -26.02 21.16
N PRO A 420 -19.90 -26.21 21.95
CA PRO A 420 -20.02 -26.27 23.39
C PRO A 420 -20.41 -24.93 24.00
N VAL A 421 -21.26 -24.92 25.03
CA VAL A 421 -21.70 -23.70 25.74
C VAL A 421 -20.53 -22.94 26.36
N SER A 422 -19.44 -23.64 26.70
CA SER A 422 -18.22 -23.02 27.23
C SER A 422 -17.52 -22.06 26.27
N ILE A 423 -17.96 -21.99 25.01
CA ILE A 423 -17.44 -20.98 24.05
C ILE A 423 -17.71 -19.55 24.57
N GLY A 424 -18.79 -19.35 25.34
CA GLY A 424 -19.11 -18.07 25.96
C GLY A 424 -18.18 -17.66 27.11
N GLU A 425 -17.31 -18.54 27.58
CA GLU A 425 -16.30 -18.24 28.60
C GLU A 425 -15.09 -17.51 28.01
N LEU A 426 -14.94 -17.52 26.66
CA LEU A 426 -13.83 -16.91 25.92
C LEU A 426 -14.05 -15.40 25.73
N LYS A 427 -13.92 -14.62 26.78
CA LYS A 427 -14.20 -13.16 26.75
C LYS A 427 -13.26 -12.36 25.86
N SER A 428 -12.04 -12.85 25.65
CA SER A 428 -11.02 -12.20 24.79
C SER A 428 -11.14 -12.60 23.32
N LEU A 429 -12.07 -13.54 22.99
CA LEU A 429 -12.17 -14.08 21.64
C LEU A 429 -12.61 -12.99 20.64
N TYR A 430 -11.79 -12.78 19.64
CA TYR A 430 -11.98 -11.80 18.60
C TYR A 430 -12.47 -12.44 17.28
N ILE A 431 -11.90 -13.60 16.91
CA ILE A 431 -12.30 -14.39 15.73
C ILE A 431 -12.70 -15.79 16.16
N LEU A 432 -13.91 -16.23 15.77
CA LEU A 432 -14.37 -17.60 15.85
C LEU A 432 -14.73 -18.10 14.45
N ASP A 433 -13.90 -18.97 13.88
CA ASP A 433 -14.17 -19.64 12.61
C ASP A 433 -14.31 -21.16 12.79
N LEU A 434 -15.53 -21.66 12.68
CA LEU A 434 -15.89 -23.08 12.71
C LEU A 434 -16.47 -23.54 11.37
N SER A 435 -16.32 -22.76 10.32
CA SER A 435 -16.94 -23.00 9.01
C SER A 435 -16.44 -24.29 8.36
N GLY A 436 -17.24 -24.84 7.43
CA GLY A 436 -16.82 -26.01 6.64
C GLY A 436 -16.60 -27.28 7.48
N ASN A 437 -17.47 -27.54 8.44
CA ASN A 437 -17.42 -28.72 9.32
C ASN A 437 -18.74 -29.56 9.27
N LYS A 438 -18.91 -30.49 10.17
CA LYS A 438 -20.13 -31.30 10.36
C LYS A 438 -20.83 -30.98 11.69
N LEU A 439 -20.67 -29.74 12.19
CA LEU A 439 -21.29 -29.32 13.44
C LEU A 439 -22.82 -29.32 13.32
N ASN A 440 -23.51 -29.79 14.34
CA ASN A 440 -24.96 -29.89 14.40
C ASN A 440 -25.53 -29.28 15.69
N GLY A 441 -26.85 -29.35 15.87
CA GLY A 441 -27.51 -28.71 17.00
C GLY A 441 -27.62 -27.20 16.85
N SER A 442 -27.98 -26.48 17.91
CA SER A 442 -28.19 -25.06 17.91
C SER A 442 -26.91 -24.25 18.20
N ILE A 443 -26.86 -23.01 17.74
CA ILE A 443 -25.90 -22.01 18.23
C ILE A 443 -26.24 -21.77 19.71
N PRO A 444 -25.29 -21.95 20.65
CA PRO A 444 -25.57 -21.80 22.09
C PRO A 444 -25.90 -20.34 22.46
N ASN A 445 -26.84 -20.14 23.37
CA ASN A 445 -27.17 -18.79 23.88
C ASN A 445 -26.00 -18.14 24.60
N GLU A 446 -25.14 -18.96 25.20
CA GLU A 446 -23.93 -18.56 25.94
C GLU A 446 -22.90 -17.84 25.07
N ILE A 447 -23.08 -17.82 23.73
CA ILE A 447 -22.26 -17.01 22.82
C ILE A 447 -22.22 -15.52 23.24
N GLU A 448 -23.26 -15.06 23.98
CA GLU A 448 -23.32 -13.71 24.55
C GLU A 448 -22.13 -13.35 25.45
N GLY A 449 -21.47 -14.37 26.03
CA GLY A 449 -20.30 -14.17 26.89
C GLY A 449 -19.02 -13.80 26.13
N ALA A 450 -18.95 -14.08 24.82
CA ALA A 450 -17.84 -13.72 23.95
C ALA A 450 -17.96 -12.25 23.50
N VAL A 451 -17.89 -11.33 24.45
CA VAL A 451 -18.19 -9.90 24.27
C VAL A 451 -17.23 -9.17 23.31
N SER A 452 -16.01 -9.64 23.14
CA SER A 452 -14.99 -9.06 22.24
C SER A 452 -15.10 -9.59 20.80
N LEU A 453 -16.04 -10.50 20.52
CA LEU A 453 -16.13 -11.18 19.24
C LEU A 453 -16.45 -10.21 18.11
N SER A 454 -15.53 -10.08 17.16
CA SER A 454 -15.64 -9.26 15.96
C SER A 454 -16.07 -10.06 14.73
N GLU A 455 -15.62 -11.30 14.62
CA GLU A 455 -15.95 -12.17 13.49
C GLU A 455 -16.48 -13.50 13.96
N LEU A 456 -17.69 -13.86 13.49
CA LEU A 456 -18.32 -15.16 13.73
C LEU A 456 -18.62 -15.85 12.39
N ARG A 457 -17.90 -16.94 12.11
CA ARG A 457 -18.00 -17.71 10.88
C ARG A 457 -18.41 -19.14 11.18
N LEU A 458 -19.69 -19.48 10.89
CA LEU A 458 -20.28 -20.82 11.13
C LEU A 458 -20.82 -21.44 9.84
N GLN A 459 -20.54 -20.84 8.68
CA GLN A 459 -21.09 -21.27 7.40
C GLN A 459 -20.66 -22.71 7.02
N LYS A 460 -21.46 -23.35 6.17
CA LYS A 460 -21.20 -24.71 5.67
C LYS A 460 -21.07 -25.75 6.81
N ASN A 461 -22.11 -25.85 7.63
CA ASN A 461 -22.27 -26.83 8.71
C ASN A 461 -23.65 -27.47 8.66
N LEU A 462 -24.01 -28.24 9.70
CA LEU A 462 -25.33 -28.88 9.86
C LEU A 462 -26.10 -28.26 11.04
N LEU A 463 -25.79 -26.98 11.37
CA LEU A 463 -26.42 -26.28 12.49
C LEU A 463 -27.91 -26.09 12.25
N SER A 464 -28.70 -26.28 13.29
CA SER A 464 -30.15 -26.24 13.28
C SER A 464 -30.71 -25.38 14.41
N GLY A 465 -32.03 -25.31 14.55
CA GLY A 465 -32.63 -24.46 15.55
C GLY A 465 -32.64 -22.97 15.15
N ARG A 466 -32.94 -22.10 16.09
CA ARG A 466 -33.09 -20.69 15.86
C ARG A 466 -31.76 -19.94 16.07
N ILE A 467 -31.56 -18.81 15.36
CA ILE A 467 -30.51 -17.86 15.67
C ILE A 467 -30.80 -17.28 17.07
N PRO A 468 -29.89 -17.39 18.05
CA PRO A 468 -30.12 -16.91 19.40
C PRO A 468 -30.22 -15.38 19.45
N ARG A 469 -31.20 -14.87 20.19
CA ARG A 469 -31.34 -13.41 20.39
C ARG A 469 -30.13 -12.80 21.10
N GLN A 470 -29.50 -13.59 21.95
CA GLN A 470 -28.33 -13.25 22.74
C GLN A 470 -27.11 -12.80 21.90
N ILE A 471 -27.10 -13.08 20.59
CA ILE A 471 -26.03 -12.64 19.68
C ILE A 471 -25.85 -11.11 19.67
N GLU A 472 -26.93 -10.35 20.02
CA GLU A 472 -26.87 -8.87 20.16
C GLU A 472 -25.84 -8.40 21.21
N LYS A 473 -25.51 -9.27 22.20
CA LYS A 473 -24.54 -8.94 23.26
C LYS A 473 -23.09 -8.92 22.74
N CYS A 474 -22.81 -9.57 21.61
CA CYS A 474 -21.53 -9.47 20.92
C CYS A 474 -21.43 -8.12 20.16
N SER A 475 -21.46 -7.01 20.90
CA SER A 475 -21.55 -5.64 20.34
C SER A 475 -20.35 -5.23 19.45
N SER A 476 -19.24 -5.96 19.54
CA SER A 476 -18.05 -5.75 18.72
C SER A 476 -18.15 -6.39 17.33
N LEU A 477 -19.23 -7.13 17.03
CA LEU A 477 -19.37 -7.93 15.81
C LEU A 477 -19.40 -7.03 14.56
N THR A 478 -18.46 -7.26 13.66
CA THR A 478 -18.35 -6.64 12.34
C THR A 478 -18.74 -7.60 11.22
N SER A 479 -18.56 -8.92 11.43
CA SER A 479 -18.83 -9.96 10.44
C SER A 479 -19.59 -11.14 11.06
N LEU A 480 -20.74 -11.46 10.49
CA LEU A 480 -21.57 -12.62 10.89
C LEU A 480 -21.94 -13.45 9.65
N ASN A 481 -21.36 -14.65 9.56
CA ASN A 481 -21.66 -15.59 8.49
C ASN A 481 -22.23 -16.90 9.05
N LEU A 482 -23.53 -17.13 8.83
CA LEU A 482 -24.25 -18.35 9.22
C LEU A 482 -24.77 -19.13 8.00
N SER A 483 -24.32 -18.79 6.79
CA SER A 483 -24.86 -19.34 5.54
C SER A 483 -24.63 -20.85 5.40
N HIS A 484 -25.40 -21.50 4.53
CA HIS A 484 -25.28 -22.93 4.26
C HIS A 484 -25.36 -23.79 5.53
N ASN A 485 -26.47 -23.66 6.26
CA ASN A 485 -26.85 -24.45 7.44
C ASN A 485 -28.30 -24.95 7.35
N LYS A 486 -28.86 -25.41 8.45
CA LYS A 486 -30.28 -25.83 8.59
C LYS A 486 -31.00 -25.00 9.65
N LEU A 487 -30.65 -23.69 9.73
CA LEU A 487 -31.24 -22.79 10.72
C LEU A 487 -32.68 -22.46 10.38
N ILE A 488 -33.56 -22.48 11.40
CA ILE A 488 -35.04 -22.31 11.26
C ILE A 488 -35.53 -21.09 12.02
N GLY A 489 -36.78 -20.71 11.76
CA GLY A 489 -37.46 -19.62 12.48
C GLY A 489 -37.09 -18.24 11.95
N SER A 490 -37.52 -17.19 12.64
CA SER A 490 -37.35 -15.82 12.20
C SER A 490 -35.94 -15.26 12.52
N ILE A 491 -35.46 -14.35 11.68
CA ILE A 491 -34.29 -13.53 11.98
C ILE A 491 -34.61 -12.67 13.21
N PRO A 492 -33.80 -12.74 14.27
CA PRO A 492 -34.09 -11.98 15.48
C PRO A 492 -33.92 -10.47 15.27
N ALA A 493 -34.93 -9.65 15.58
CA ALA A 493 -34.84 -8.20 15.51
C ALA A 493 -33.64 -7.58 16.30
N PRO A 494 -33.20 -8.17 17.44
CA PRO A 494 -32.03 -7.66 18.17
C PRO A 494 -30.70 -7.69 17.38
N ILE A 495 -30.59 -8.40 16.27
CA ILE A 495 -29.40 -8.31 15.37
C ILE A 495 -29.17 -6.85 14.95
N ALA A 496 -30.22 -6.03 14.82
CA ALA A 496 -30.13 -4.60 14.54
C ALA A 496 -29.38 -3.77 15.60
N ASN A 497 -29.15 -4.33 16.79
CA ASN A 497 -28.37 -3.69 17.85
C ASN A 497 -26.84 -3.83 17.61
N LEU A 498 -26.41 -4.67 16.66
CA LEU A 498 -25.03 -4.81 16.26
C LEU A 498 -24.61 -3.65 15.32
N THR A 499 -24.52 -2.45 15.85
CA THR A 499 -24.30 -1.22 15.07
C THR A 499 -22.98 -1.21 14.27
N ASN A 500 -22.00 -2.04 14.63
CA ASN A 500 -20.72 -2.18 13.94
C ASN A 500 -20.75 -3.21 12.80
N LEU A 501 -21.90 -3.90 12.60
CA LEU A 501 -21.99 -5.00 11.65
C LEU A 501 -21.85 -4.49 10.21
N GLN A 502 -20.84 -5.00 9.49
CA GLN A 502 -20.53 -4.66 8.11
C GLN A 502 -20.89 -5.78 7.13
N TYR A 503 -20.78 -7.02 7.59
CA TYR A 503 -21.04 -8.21 6.78
C TYR A 503 -22.05 -9.11 7.48
N LEU A 504 -23.18 -9.44 6.82
CA LEU A 504 -24.19 -10.36 7.30
C LEU A 504 -24.60 -11.32 6.19
N ASP A 505 -24.27 -12.61 6.34
CA ASP A 505 -24.70 -13.66 5.42
C ASP A 505 -25.46 -14.78 6.18
N LEU A 506 -26.76 -14.88 5.91
CA LEU A 506 -27.69 -15.87 6.42
C LEU A 506 -28.25 -16.77 5.31
N SER A 507 -27.69 -16.69 4.11
CA SER A 507 -28.19 -17.40 2.91
C SER A 507 -28.13 -18.91 3.06
N TRP A 508 -28.92 -19.62 2.25
CA TRP A 508 -28.94 -21.07 2.22
C TRP A 508 -29.22 -21.69 3.60
N ASN A 509 -30.38 -21.33 4.19
CA ASN A 509 -30.92 -21.85 5.43
C ASN A 509 -32.41 -22.16 5.29
N GLU A 510 -33.07 -22.53 6.37
CA GLU A 510 -34.52 -22.76 6.45
C GLU A 510 -35.23 -21.66 7.28
N LEU A 511 -34.69 -20.40 7.22
CA LEU A 511 -35.23 -19.26 7.96
C LEU A 511 -36.58 -18.84 7.39
N SER A 512 -37.51 -18.46 8.27
CA SER A 512 -38.90 -18.14 7.90
C SER A 512 -39.39 -16.87 8.61
N GLY A 513 -40.58 -16.41 8.28
CA GLY A 513 -41.14 -15.16 8.81
C GLY A 513 -40.69 -13.93 8.02
N SER A 514 -41.03 -12.74 8.49
CA SER A 514 -40.68 -11.47 7.84
C SER A 514 -39.31 -10.96 8.27
N LEU A 515 -38.68 -10.17 7.41
CA LEU A 515 -37.49 -9.41 7.75
C LEU A 515 -37.83 -8.35 8.79
N PRO A 516 -37.11 -8.31 9.92
CA PRO A 516 -37.33 -7.27 10.93
C PRO A 516 -37.07 -5.86 10.39
N LYS A 517 -37.99 -4.92 10.64
CA LYS A 517 -37.85 -3.52 10.22
C LYS A 517 -36.63 -2.84 10.88
N GLU A 518 -36.30 -3.27 12.07
CA GLU A 518 -35.17 -2.77 12.86
C GLU A 518 -33.84 -2.93 12.14
N LEU A 519 -33.71 -3.87 11.18
CA LEU A 519 -32.48 -4.05 10.38
C LEU A 519 -32.09 -2.80 9.57
N THR A 520 -33.05 -1.89 9.30
CA THR A 520 -32.75 -0.58 8.66
C THR A 520 -31.78 0.28 9.50
N ASN A 521 -31.64 -0.02 10.80
CA ASN A 521 -30.73 0.68 11.72
C ASN A 521 -29.25 0.28 11.54
N LEU A 522 -28.96 -0.78 10.79
CA LEU A 522 -27.58 -1.23 10.50
C LEU A 522 -26.91 -0.28 9.50
N SER A 523 -26.42 0.85 9.98
CA SER A 523 -25.85 1.92 9.15
C SER A 523 -24.50 1.59 8.53
N GLN A 524 -23.77 0.60 9.07
CA GLN A 524 -22.43 0.22 8.63
C GLN A 524 -22.43 -1.00 7.68
N ILE A 525 -23.61 -1.56 7.37
CA ILE A 525 -23.69 -2.78 6.56
C ILE A 525 -23.19 -2.53 5.12
N SER A 526 -22.21 -3.27 4.70
CA SER A 526 -21.62 -3.24 3.37
C SER A 526 -22.02 -4.44 2.52
N SER A 527 -22.34 -5.56 3.17
CA SER A 527 -22.77 -6.80 2.52
C SER A 527 -23.86 -7.48 3.35
N PHE A 528 -24.99 -7.69 2.71
CA PHE A 528 -26.16 -8.34 3.30
C PHE A 528 -26.68 -9.43 2.36
N ASN A 529 -26.83 -10.65 2.85
CA ASN A 529 -27.33 -11.77 2.05
C ASN A 529 -28.26 -12.67 2.89
N VAL A 530 -29.50 -12.79 2.47
CA VAL A 530 -30.52 -13.69 3.05
C VAL A 530 -31.17 -14.59 1.98
N SER A 531 -30.52 -14.72 0.84
CA SER A 531 -31.02 -15.52 -0.28
C SER A 531 -31.21 -16.99 0.09
N HIS A 532 -32.03 -17.70 -0.65
CA HIS A 532 -32.27 -19.14 -0.47
C HIS A 532 -32.70 -19.52 0.96
N ASN A 533 -33.85 -18.94 1.38
CA ASN A 533 -34.52 -19.22 2.65
C ASN A 533 -36.03 -19.36 2.42
N HIS A 534 -36.85 -19.35 3.49
CA HIS A 534 -38.32 -19.38 3.45
C HIS A 534 -38.91 -18.09 4.01
N LEU A 535 -38.22 -16.96 3.78
CA LEU A 535 -38.66 -15.65 4.25
C LEU A 535 -39.90 -15.20 3.47
N GLN A 536 -40.77 -14.43 4.14
CA GLN A 536 -42.05 -14.01 3.58
C GLN A 536 -42.38 -12.56 3.95
N GLY A 537 -43.35 -11.99 3.24
CA GLY A 537 -43.86 -10.62 3.50
C GLY A 537 -43.07 -9.53 2.81
N GLU A 538 -43.37 -8.29 3.16
CA GLU A 538 -42.80 -7.11 2.50
C GLU A 538 -41.38 -6.81 2.97
N LEU A 539 -40.51 -6.39 2.03
CA LEU A 539 -39.17 -5.90 2.34
C LEU A 539 -39.27 -4.59 3.17
N PRO A 540 -38.42 -4.45 4.23
CA PRO A 540 -38.32 -3.17 4.90
C PRO A 540 -37.92 -2.03 3.97
N VAL A 541 -38.50 -0.85 4.20
CA VAL A 541 -38.21 0.36 3.41
C VAL A 541 -37.21 1.23 4.18
N GLY A 542 -36.21 1.76 3.50
CA GLY A 542 -35.19 2.64 4.07
C GLY A 542 -33.91 1.93 4.43
N GLY A 543 -32.87 2.74 4.74
CA GLY A 543 -31.53 2.25 5.04
C GLY A 543 -30.89 1.54 3.84
N PHE A 544 -30.09 0.49 4.10
CA PHE A 544 -29.43 -0.28 3.03
C PHE A 544 -30.38 -1.09 2.14
N PHE A 545 -31.64 -1.30 2.56
CA PHE A 545 -32.66 -2.00 1.75
C PHE A 545 -33.02 -1.25 0.47
N ASP A 546 -32.83 0.07 0.43
CA ASP A 546 -33.13 0.87 -0.76
C ASP A 546 -32.12 0.61 -1.90
N THR A 547 -30.95 0.04 -1.55
CA THR A 547 -29.86 -0.27 -2.50
C THR A 547 -29.48 -1.74 -2.56
N ILE A 548 -30.30 -2.62 -1.94
CA ILE A 548 -30.01 -4.05 -1.84
C ILE A 548 -30.00 -4.72 -3.22
N SER A 549 -29.02 -5.57 -3.47
CA SER A 549 -28.99 -6.39 -4.68
C SER A 549 -30.13 -7.41 -4.69
N PRO A 550 -30.87 -7.57 -5.79
CA PRO A 550 -31.87 -8.64 -5.92
C PRO A 550 -31.33 -10.05 -5.66
N SER A 551 -30.04 -10.30 -5.95
CA SER A 551 -29.36 -11.57 -5.67
C SER A 551 -29.31 -11.88 -4.17
N SER A 552 -29.14 -10.87 -3.33
CA SER A 552 -29.03 -11.00 -1.88
C SER A 552 -30.33 -11.45 -1.17
N ILE A 553 -31.45 -11.38 -1.84
CA ILE A 553 -32.79 -11.73 -1.34
C ILE A 553 -33.45 -12.82 -2.19
N SER A 554 -32.82 -13.23 -3.28
CA SER A 554 -33.36 -14.25 -4.21
C SER A 554 -33.59 -15.60 -3.53
N GLY A 555 -34.41 -16.46 -4.13
CA GLY A 555 -34.69 -17.79 -3.55
C GLY A 555 -35.57 -17.77 -2.30
N ASN A 556 -36.33 -16.67 -2.04
CA ASN A 556 -37.34 -16.56 -1.01
C ASN A 556 -38.69 -16.29 -1.70
N PRO A 557 -39.42 -17.34 -2.08
CA PRO A 557 -40.58 -17.20 -3.01
C PRO A 557 -41.77 -16.41 -2.43
N LEU A 558 -41.83 -16.19 -1.13
CA LEU A 558 -42.91 -15.47 -0.44
C LEU A 558 -42.53 -14.04 -0.03
N LEU A 559 -41.31 -13.57 -0.38
CA LEU A 559 -40.94 -12.16 -0.24
C LEU A 559 -41.53 -11.35 -1.40
N CYS A 560 -41.99 -10.16 -1.06
CA CYS A 560 -42.63 -9.22 -2.01
C CYS A 560 -42.15 -7.77 -1.72
N GLY A 561 -42.41 -6.85 -2.65
CA GLY A 561 -42.05 -5.46 -2.54
C GLY A 561 -41.49 -4.87 -3.84
N SER A 562 -41.06 -3.63 -3.82
CA SER A 562 -40.67 -2.85 -5.01
C SER A 562 -39.46 -3.43 -5.77
N VAL A 563 -38.60 -4.20 -5.14
CA VAL A 563 -37.43 -4.87 -5.74
C VAL A 563 -37.85 -6.13 -6.53
N PHE A 564 -39.00 -6.71 -6.19
CA PHE A 564 -39.60 -7.80 -6.92
C PHE A 564 -40.71 -7.20 -7.75
N ASN A 565 -40.78 -7.46 -9.02
CA ASN A 565 -41.92 -7.01 -9.88
C ASN A 565 -43.30 -7.58 -9.44
N HIS A 566 -43.44 -7.96 -8.18
CA HIS A 566 -44.65 -8.50 -7.56
C HIS A 566 -45.03 -7.63 -6.34
N SER A 567 -46.21 -6.96 -6.48
CA SER A 567 -46.87 -6.32 -5.33
C SER A 567 -47.33 -7.38 -4.35
N CYS A 568 -47.23 -7.06 -3.03
CA CYS A 568 -47.77 -7.91 -1.98
C CYS A 568 -49.33 -7.94 -2.11
N THR A 569 -49.89 -8.95 -2.78
CA THR A 569 -51.34 -9.20 -2.78
C THR A 569 -51.72 -9.80 -1.45
N ILE A 570 -52.35 -9.01 -0.61
CA ILE A 570 -52.98 -9.47 0.63
C ILE A 570 -54.30 -10.11 0.24
N ASP A 571 -54.33 -11.41 -0.01
CA ASP A 571 -55.58 -12.18 -0.04
C ASP A 571 -56.06 -12.33 1.41
N HIS A 572 -56.82 -11.34 1.87
CA HIS A 572 -57.61 -11.45 3.08
C HIS A 572 -58.77 -12.40 2.82
N GLN A 573 -58.58 -13.68 2.88
CA GLN A 573 -59.66 -14.60 3.17
C GLN A 573 -60.10 -14.35 4.62
N LYS A 574 -61.16 -13.53 4.75
CA LYS A 574 -61.93 -13.41 6.01
C LYS A 574 -62.46 -14.80 6.37
N PRO A 575 -62.21 -15.33 7.57
CA PRO A 575 -62.94 -16.53 8.00
C PRO A 575 -64.40 -16.18 8.17
N ILE A 576 -65.28 -16.93 7.47
CA ILE A 576 -66.74 -16.88 7.68
C ILE A 576 -67.02 -17.47 9.05
N VAL A 577 -67.28 -16.63 10.02
CA VAL A 577 -67.83 -17.11 11.33
C VAL A 577 -69.33 -17.12 11.19
N LEU A 578 -69.91 -18.32 11.08
CA LEU A 578 -71.33 -18.56 11.27
C LEU A 578 -71.66 -18.31 12.75
N ASN A 579 -72.53 -17.31 13.00
CA ASN A 579 -73.09 -17.00 14.29
C ASN A 579 -74.38 -17.79 14.51
N PRO A 580 -74.63 -18.40 15.66
CA PRO A 580 -76.00 -18.61 16.15
C PRO A 580 -76.28 -17.87 17.45
N ASN A 581 -77.17 -16.96 17.39
CA ASN A 581 -78.21 -16.53 18.33
C ASN A 581 -77.87 -15.92 19.70
N SER A 582 -78.31 -14.63 19.75
CA SER A 582 -79.28 -14.04 20.63
C SER A 582 -79.04 -14.10 22.16
N SER A 583 -78.99 -12.98 22.84
CA SER A 583 -80.04 -12.13 23.33
C SER A 583 -79.57 -11.36 24.57
N TYR A 584 -80.07 -10.06 24.61
CA TYR A 584 -80.38 -9.18 25.81
C TYR A 584 -79.24 -8.96 26.87
N SER A 585 -78.93 -7.85 27.37
CA SER A 585 -79.64 -6.55 27.58
C SER A 585 -78.75 -5.57 28.31
N ASN A 586 -78.94 -4.33 28.02
CA ASN A 586 -78.89 -3.11 28.88
C ASN A 586 -77.95 -2.91 30.04
N SER A 587 -77.37 -1.75 29.92
CA SER A 587 -77.32 -0.62 30.93
C SER A 587 -76.04 -0.27 31.57
N GLY A 588 -75.73 1.01 31.48
CA GLY A 588 -75.16 1.74 32.60
C GLY A 588 -73.88 2.54 32.26
N ALA A 589 -74.15 3.85 32.05
CA ALA A 589 -73.11 4.89 31.98
C ALA A 589 -72.25 4.95 33.25
N SER A 590 -70.99 5.33 33.13
CA SER A 590 -70.52 6.54 33.86
C SER A 590 -69.09 6.90 33.46
N SER A 591 -68.90 8.13 33.07
CA SER A 591 -67.70 8.90 32.87
C SER A 591 -66.87 9.02 34.15
N GLN A 592 -65.60 8.89 34.08
CA GLN A 592 -64.65 9.61 34.93
C GLN A 592 -63.39 9.97 34.23
N ASN A 593 -63.30 11.28 33.92
CA ASN A 593 -62.05 11.97 33.60
C ASN A 593 -61.03 11.84 34.74
N ARG A 594 -59.84 11.31 34.47
CA ARG A 594 -58.68 11.56 35.32
C ARG A 594 -57.64 12.27 34.49
N HIS A 595 -57.45 13.56 34.76
CA HIS A 595 -56.33 14.35 34.35
C HIS A 595 -55.04 13.80 35.06
N HIS A 596 -54.11 13.22 34.32
CA HIS A 596 -52.75 13.06 34.83
C HIS A 596 -51.94 14.31 34.49
N LYS A 597 -51.54 15.07 35.51
CA LYS A 597 -50.50 16.10 35.41
C LYS A 597 -49.16 15.43 35.22
N ILE A 598 -48.57 15.59 34.02
CA ILE A 598 -47.18 15.15 33.76
C ILE A 598 -46.25 16.21 34.36
N ILE A 599 -45.54 15.88 35.42
CA ILE A 599 -44.47 16.71 35.97
C ILE A 599 -43.19 16.29 35.27
N LEU A 600 -42.75 17.09 34.28
CA LEU A 600 -41.49 16.90 33.61
C LEU A 600 -40.32 17.32 34.52
N SER A 601 -39.30 16.47 34.64
CA SER A 601 -38.08 16.78 35.37
C SER A 601 -37.28 17.89 34.68
N ILE A 602 -36.46 18.63 35.42
CA ILE A 602 -35.64 19.74 34.94
C ILE A 602 -34.69 19.26 33.81
N SER A 603 -34.23 18.02 33.89
CA SER A 603 -33.38 17.40 32.85
C SER A 603 -34.15 17.21 31.53
N ALA A 604 -35.43 16.89 31.56
CA ALA A 604 -36.27 16.78 30.37
C ALA A 604 -36.53 18.17 29.72
N LEU A 605 -36.68 19.23 30.52
CA LEU A 605 -36.79 20.61 29.98
C LEU A 605 -35.51 21.11 29.33
N ILE A 606 -34.35 20.75 29.89
CA ILE A 606 -33.03 21.07 29.29
C ILE A 606 -32.82 20.31 27.96
N ALA A 607 -33.22 19.03 27.91
CA ALA A 607 -33.12 18.23 26.68
C ALA A 607 -34.04 18.78 25.58
N ILE A 608 -35.25 19.20 25.91
CA ILE A 608 -36.19 19.85 24.96
C ILE A 608 -35.63 21.18 24.47
N GLY A 609 -35.05 22.01 25.36
CA GLY A 609 -34.39 23.26 25.00
C GLY A 609 -33.22 23.07 24.03
N ALA A 610 -32.36 22.07 24.28
CA ALA A 610 -31.24 21.73 23.39
C ALA A 610 -31.72 21.23 22.02
N ALA A 611 -32.78 20.40 21.98
CA ALA A 611 -33.36 19.91 20.74
C ALA A 611 -33.97 21.04 19.89
N VAL A 612 -34.62 22.01 20.51
CA VAL A 612 -35.18 23.20 19.83
C VAL A 612 -34.03 24.07 19.25
N PHE A 613 -32.92 24.25 20.00
CA PHE A 613 -31.76 25.00 19.52
C PHE A 613 -31.09 24.35 18.31
N ILE A 614 -30.97 23.03 18.33
CA ILE A 614 -30.42 22.25 17.17
C ILE A 614 -31.39 22.36 15.99
N ALA A 615 -32.68 22.24 16.19
CA ALA A 615 -33.66 22.37 15.13
C ALA A 615 -33.64 23.77 14.47
N ILE A 616 -33.48 24.84 15.26
CA ILE A 616 -33.32 26.19 14.72
C ILE A 616 -32.02 26.32 13.93
N GLY A 617 -30.92 25.74 14.41
CA GLY A 617 -29.65 25.71 13.69
C GLY A 617 -29.76 25.02 12.34
N VAL A 618 -30.44 23.88 12.29
CA VAL A 618 -30.68 23.12 11.03
C VAL A 618 -31.54 23.93 10.06
N VAL A 619 -32.59 24.62 10.55
CA VAL A 619 -33.44 25.47 9.72
C VAL A 619 -32.64 26.64 9.13
N VAL A 620 -31.77 27.30 9.91
CA VAL A 620 -30.94 28.42 9.45
C VAL A 620 -29.95 27.95 8.37
N VAL A 621 -29.31 26.80 8.57
CA VAL A 621 -28.40 26.21 7.58
C VAL A 621 -29.17 25.82 6.32
N THR A 622 -30.36 25.28 6.45
CA THR A 622 -31.20 24.88 5.28
C THR A 622 -31.68 26.10 4.51
N VAL A 623 -32.09 27.18 5.18
CA VAL A 623 -32.48 28.43 4.52
C VAL A 623 -31.33 29.11 3.83
N LEU A 624 -30.11 29.07 4.43
CA LEU A 624 -28.88 29.56 3.79
C LEU A 624 -28.53 28.73 2.56
N ASN A 625 -28.66 27.40 2.61
CA ASN A 625 -28.42 26.52 1.46
C ASN A 625 -29.46 26.71 0.34
N ILE A 626 -30.72 27.01 0.67
CA ILE A 626 -31.75 27.29 -0.32
C ILE A 626 -31.51 28.65 -0.97
N HIS A 627 -30.99 29.65 -0.22
CA HIS A 627 -30.68 30.97 -0.77
C HIS A 627 -29.49 30.96 -1.73
N VAL A 628 -28.53 30.05 -1.50
CA VAL A 628 -27.39 29.84 -2.41
C VAL A 628 -27.78 29.05 -3.68
N ARG A 629 -28.85 28.22 -3.63
CA ARG A 629 -29.31 27.43 -4.78
C ARG A 629 -30.33 28.12 -5.68
N SER A 630 -30.83 29.29 -5.31
CA SER A 630 -31.86 30.00 -6.10
C SER A 630 -31.33 30.92 -7.18
N SER A 631 -30.03 30.95 -7.44
CA SER A 631 -29.43 31.82 -8.46
C SER A 631 -28.98 31.13 -9.75
N THR A 632 -29.30 29.85 -9.95
CA THR A 632 -29.02 29.18 -11.25
C THR A 632 -30.16 28.24 -11.60
N SER A 633 -31.14 28.75 -12.31
CA SER A 633 -32.15 27.95 -13.00
C SER A 633 -32.17 28.31 -14.47
N HIS A 634 -31.79 27.43 -15.37
CA HIS A 634 -32.46 27.30 -16.64
C HIS A 634 -32.71 25.83 -16.95
N SER A 635 -33.96 25.56 -17.18
CA SER A 635 -34.62 24.28 -17.37
C SER A 635 -34.68 23.81 -18.83
N PRO A 636 -35.29 22.70 -19.05
CA PRO A 636 -34.95 21.61 -19.93
C PRO A 636 -35.91 21.44 -21.09
N ALA A 637 -35.65 20.50 -21.96
CA ALA A 637 -36.64 20.01 -22.89
C ALA A 637 -36.77 18.49 -22.79
N GLN A 638 -37.95 18.09 -22.41
CA GLN A 638 -38.48 16.74 -22.57
C GLN A 638 -38.61 16.36 -24.04
N PHE A 639 -38.30 15.14 -24.38
CA PHE A 639 -38.98 14.43 -25.46
C PHE A 639 -39.27 12.98 -25.06
N ALA A 640 -40.55 12.72 -24.92
CA ALA A 640 -41.13 11.37 -24.94
C ALA A 640 -41.44 10.98 -26.38
N LEU A 641 -41.41 9.69 -26.66
CA LEU A 641 -42.27 8.99 -27.62
C LEU A 641 -41.77 7.54 -27.76
N SER A 642 -42.47 6.55 -27.31
CA SER A 642 -43.62 5.77 -27.80
C SER A 642 -43.42 5.00 -29.13
N GLY A 643 -43.70 3.69 -29.00
CA GLY A 643 -44.17 2.82 -30.09
C GLY A 643 -43.16 1.80 -30.54
N GLY A 644 -43.22 0.52 -30.21
CA GLY A 644 -44.31 -0.37 -30.60
C GLY A 644 -43.85 -1.24 -31.75
N GLY A 645 -43.83 -2.56 -31.60
CA GLY A 645 -43.67 -3.50 -32.68
C GLY A 645 -43.14 -4.86 -32.23
N ASP A 646 -44.05 -5.76 -31.93
CA ASP A 646 -43.83 -7.20 -31.77
C ASP A 646 -43.22 -7.81 -33.04
N GLU A 647 -42.35 -8.78 -32.90
CA GLU A 647 -42.43 -10.03 -33.67
C GLU A 647 -41.58 -11.14 -33.00
N ASP A 648 -42.29 -12.21 -32.70
CA ASP A 648 -41.79 -13.52 -32.27
C ASP A 648 -40.75 -14.11 -33.23
N TYR A 649 -39.71 -14.70 -32.70
CA TYR A 649 -39.13 -15.95 -33.20
C TYR A 649 -38.47 -16.76 -32.07
N SER A 650 -39.13 -17.86 -31.76
CA SER A 650 -38.67 -18.97 -30.96
C SER A 650 -37.49 -19.70 -31.62
N GLY A 651 -36.45 -19.95 -30.86
CA GLY A 651 -35.39 -20.86 -31.28
C GLY A 651 -34.26 -20.87 -30.26
N SER A 652 -34.37 -21.72 -29.22
CA SER A 652 -33.24 -21.99 -28.33
C SER A 652 -32.22 -22.88 -29.02
N PRO A 653 -30.93 -22.51 -29.01
CA PRO A 653 -29.85 -23.51 -28.98
C PRO A 653 -29.14 -23.50 -27.60
N ALA A 654 -28.72 -24.70 -27.26
CA ALA A 654 -28.05 -25.05 -26.01
C ALA A 654 -26.95 -24.07 -25.63
N LYS A 655 -26.90 -23.65 -24.34
CA LYS A 655 -25.84 -22.85 -23.74
C LYS A 655 -24.54 -23.64 -23.73
N ASP A 656 -23.62 -23.25 -24.61
CA ASP A 656 -22.21 -23.62 -24.53
C ASP A 656 -21.57 -22.77 -23.40
N PRO A 657 -20.91 -23.34 -22.40
CA PRO A 657 -20.36 -22.59 -21.25
C PRO A 657 -19.23 -21.64 -21.60
N ASN A 658 -18.80 -21.56 -22.87
CA ASN A 658 -17.67 -20.72 -23.33
C ASN A 658 -18.07 -19.44 -24.07
N TYR A 659 -19.35 -19.12 -24.19
CA TYR A 659 -19.79 -17.86 -24.82
C TYR A 659 -19.70 -16.72 -23.82
N GLY A 660 -18.68 -15.83 -23.99
CA GLY A 660 -18.55 -14.62 -23.19
C GLY A 660 -19.59 -13.56 -23.51
N LYS A 661 -19.84 -12.66 -22.57
CA LYS A 661 -20.75 -11.53 -22.70
C LYS A 661 -20.05 -10.34 -23.34
N LEU A 662 -20.44 -9.98 -24.57
CA LEU A 662 -20.02 -8.72 -25.21
C LEU A 662 -21.09 -7.64 -24.98
N VAL A 663 -20.66 -6.47 -24.53
CA VAL A 663 -21.50 -5.29 -24.33
C VAL A 663 -20.84 -4.08 -24.97
N MET A 664 -21.56 -3.41 -25.87
CA MET A 664 -21.16 -2.14 -26.48
C MET A 664 -21.99 -1.00 -25.91
N PHE A 665 -21.36 0.13 -25.63
CA PHE A 665 -22.01 1.34 -25.13
C PHE A 665 -22.57 2.22 -26.24
N SER A 666 -22.11 2.00 -27.48
CA SER A 666 -22.59 2.70 -28.69
C SER A 666 -22.59 1.76 -29.89
N GLY A 667 -23.73 1.68 -30.59
CA GLY A 667 -23.88 0.87 -31.79
C GLY A 667 -24.08 -0.63 -31.54
N HIS A 668 -24.45 -1.36 -32.62
CA HIS A 668 -24.49 -2.82 -32.64
C HIS A 668 -23.20 -3.31 -33.28
N ALA A 669 -22.34 -3.92 -32.51
CA ALA A 669 -21.12 -4.51 -33.04
C ALA A 669 -21.06 -6.00 -32.70
N GLU A 670 -20.86 -6.82 -33.72
CA GLU A 670 -20.43 -8.19 -33.61
C GLU A 670 -18.96 -8.29 -34.02
N PHE A 671 -18.18 -9.09 -33.30
CA PHE A 671 -16.85 -9.43 -33.78
C PHE A 671 -16.94 -10.28 -35.04
N ALA A 672 -16.15 -9.98 -36.06
CA ALA A 672 -16.10 -10.72 -37.29
C ALA A 672 -15.68 -12.19 -37.10
N ASP A 673 -14.77 -12.45 -36.13
CA ASP A 673 -14.30 -13.76 -35.73
C ASP A 673 -14.36 -13.87 -34.19
N GLY A 674 -14.47 -15.09 -33.66
CA GLY A 674 -14.61 -15.31 -32.22
C GLY A 674 -13.49 -14.63 -31.44
N ALA A 675 -13.77 -14.18 -30.20
CA ALA A 675 -12.90 -13.33 -29.37
C ALA A 675 -11.44 -13.84 -29.22
N ASN A 676 -11.21 -15.14 -29.33
CA ASN A 676 -9.85 -15.72 -29.27
C ASN A 676 -9.02 -15.47 -30.54
N ASN A 677 -9.65 -15.30 -31.71
CA ASN A 677 -8.94 -15.03 -32.96
C ASN A 677 -8.52 -13.56 -33.10
N LEU A 678 -9.14 -12.67 -32.33
CA LEU A 678 -8.84 -11.23 -32.30
C LEU A 678 -7.53 -10.87 -31.58
N LEU A 679 -7.00 -11.79 -30.77
CA LEU A 679 -5.83 -11.59 -29.93
C LEU A 679 -4.55 -12.17 -30.58
N ASN A 680 -4.42 -12.00 -31.90
CA ASN A 680 -3.24 -12.45 -32.63
C ASN A 680 -2.03 -11.55 -32.29
N LYS A 681 -0.85 -12.17 -32.18
CA LYS A 681 0.41 -11.47 -31.88
C LYS A 681 0.75 -10.39 -32.92
N ASP A 682 0.32 -10.59 -34.16
CA ASP A 682 0.58 -9.65 -35.26
C ASP A 682 -0.28 -8.36 -35.16
N SER A 683 -1.38 -8.37 -34.39
CA SER A 683 -2.25 -7.22 -34.11
C SER A 683 -1.92 -6.51 -32.80
N GLU A 684 -0.90 -6.93 -32.08
CA GLU A 684 -0.44 -6.29 -30.85
C GLU A 684 0.16 -4.91 -31.17
N ILE A 685 -0.42 -3.84 -30.57
CA ILE A 685 0.03 -2.45 -30.77
C ILE A 685 0.65 -1.84 -29.53
N GLY A 686 0.53 -2.50 -28.37
CA GLY A 686 1.13 -2.00 -27.13
C GLY A 686 0.99 -2.96 -25.95
N ARG A 687 1.87 -2.81 -24.96
CA ARG A 687 1.88 -3.59 -23.72
C ARG A 687 2.20 -2.71 -22.52
N GLY A 688 1.46 -2.87 -21.44
CA GLY A 688 1.65 -2.11 -20.19
C GLY A 688 1.27 -2.90 -18.95
N GLY A 689 1.40 -2.28 -17.77
CA GLY A 689 1.15 -2.93 -16.47
C GLY A 689 -0.27 -3.48 -16.27
N PHE A 690 -1.26 -2.88 -16.93
CA PHE A 690 -2.66 -3.33 -16.86
C PHE A 690 -3.07 -4.29 -17.97
N GLY A 691 -2.25 -4.47 -19.01
CA GLY A 691 -2.60 -5.40 -20.05
C GLY A 691 -1.88 -5.18 -21.39
N VAL A 692 -2.33 -5.94 -22.39
CA VAL A 692 -1.83 -5.92 -23.77
C VAL A 692 -2.93 -5.36 -24.67
N VAL A 693 -2.57 -4.46 -25.58
CA VAL A 693 -3.51 -3.78 -26.48
C VAL A 693 -3.33 -4.28 -27.91
N TYR A 694 -4.43 -4.64 -28.53
CA TYR A 694 -4.53 -5.15 -29.90
C TYR A 694 -5.36 -4.21 -30.75
N CYS A 695 -5.05 -4.06 -32.03
CA CYS A 695 -5.88 -3.34 -33.00
C CYS A 695 -6.69 -4.33 -33.82
N THR A 696 -8.00 -4.06 -33.98
CA THR A 696 -8.86 -4.88 -34.82
C THR A 696 -9.93 -4.03 -35.52
N VAL A 697 -10.58 -4.63 -36.51
CA VAL A 697 -11.70 -4.00 -37.24
C VAL A 697 -12.99 -4.74 -36.90
N LEU A 698 -14.00 -4.01 -36.47
CA LEU A 698 -15.35 -4.56 -36.25
C LEU A 698 -16.08 -4.86 -37.59
N ARG A 699 -17.17 -5.64 -37.53
CA ARG A 699 -17.96 -5.95 -38.75
C ARG A 699 -18.52 -4.71 -39.44
N ASP A 700 -18.72 -3.63 -38.70
CA ASP A 700 -19.18 -2.33 -39.23
C ASP A 700 -18.08 -1.50 -39.90
N GLY A 701 -16.84 -2.02 -39.96
CA GLY A 701 -15.70 -1.37 -40.60
C GLY A 701 -14.94 -0.41 -39.70
N ARG A 702 -15.34 -0.21 -38.43
CA ARG A 702 -14.63 0.65 -37.47
C ARG A 702 -13.41 -0.06 -36.92
N SER A 703 -12.29 0.65 -36.89
CA SER A 703 -11.09 0.19 -36.19
C SER A 703 -11.22 0.48 -34.68
N VAL A 704 -10.96 -0.51 -33.83
CA VAL A 704 -10.99 -0.39 -32.38
C VAL A 704 -9.70 -0.92 -31.77
N ALA A 705 -9.36 -0.39 -30.58
CA ALA A 705 -8.27 -0.89 -29.77
C ALA A 705 -8.83 -1.78 -28.63
N ILE A 706 -8.41 -3.04 -28.59
CA ILE A 706 -8.85 -4.01 -27.57
C ILE A 706 -7.76 -4.20 -26.56
N LYS A 707 -8.03 -3.85 -25.30
CA LYS A 707 -7.12 -4.09 -24.19
C LYS A 707 -7.49 -5.37 -23.44
N LYS A 708 -6.62 -6.37 -23.53
CA LYS A 708 -6.69 -7.59 -22.72
C LYS A 708 -6.10 -7.32 -21.34
N LEU A 709 -6.91 -7.41 -20.29
CA LEU A 709 -6.46 -7.18 -18.92
C LEU A 709 -5.59 -8.33 -18.41
N THR A 710 -4.45 -8.01 -17.83
CA THR A 710 -3.56 -8.98 -17.15
C THR A 710 -3.89 -9.14 -15.66
N ILE A 711 -4.88 -8.36 -15.17
CA ILE A 711 -5.35 -8.38 -13.78
C ILE A 711 -6.56 -9.28 -13.57
N SER A 712 -6.90 -10.11 -14.54
CA SER A 712 -8.10 -10.99 -14.52
C SER A 712 -8.24 -11.82 -13.25
N GLY A 713 -7.13 -12.32 -12.69
CA GLY A 713 -7.13 -13.06 -11.43
C GLY A 713 -7.36 -12.22 -10.17
N LEU A 714 -7.34 -10.89 -10.27
CA LEU A 714 -7.57 -9.97 -9.16
C LEU A 714 -9.00 -9.41 -9.15
N ILE A 715 -9.75 -9.56 -10.24
CA ILE A 715 -11.14 -9.08 -10.35
C ILE A 715 -12.08 -10.08 -9.66
N LYS A 716 -12.74 -9.65 -8.58
CA LYS A 716 -13.51 -10.53 -7.69
C LYS A 716 -14.80 -11.09 -8.29
N SER A 717 -15.55 -10.28 -9.05
CA SER A 717 -16.83 -10.70 -9.61
C SER A 717 -17.14 -10.03 -10.97
N GLN A 718 -18.02 -10.64 -11.75
CA GLN A 718 -18.54 -10.05 -12.97
C GLN A 718 -19.33 -8.77 -12.68
N GLU A 719 -20.10 -8.75 -11.63
CA GLU A 719 -20.98 -7.61 -11.29
C GLU A 719 -20.17 -6.36 -10.92
N ASP A 720 -19.11 -6.52 -10.13
CA ASP A 720 -18.21 -5.41 -9.77
C ASP A 720 -17.50 -4.86 -11.01
N PHE A 721 -17.01 -5.75 -11.88
CA PHE A 721 -16.39 -5.36 -13.14
C PHE A 721 -17.36 -4.59 -14.03
N GLU A 722 -18.55 -5.11 -14.26
CA GLU A 722 -19.56 -4.47 -15.12
C GLU A 722 -19.98 -3.11 -14.57
N LYS A 723 -20.13 -2.96 -13.25
CA LYS A 723 -20.47 -1.71 -12.60
C LYS A 723 -19.40 -0.63 -12.85
N GLU A 724 -18.14 -0.95 -12.60
CA GLU A 724 -17.05 0.01 -12.78
C GLU A 724 -16.82 0.34 -14.26
N VAL A 725 -16.89 -0.64 -15.14
CA VAL A 725 -16.72 -0.43 -16.59
C VAL A 725 -17.84 0.41 -17.17
N LYS A 726 -19.08 0.30 -16.68
CA LYS A 726 -20.20 1.18 -17.09
C LYS A 726 -19.90 2.64 -16.71
N ILE A 727 -19.43 2.89 -15.48
CA ILE A 727 -19.06 4.24 -15.04
C ILE A 727 -17.99 4.82 -15.96
N LEU A 728 -16.96 4.02 -16.32
CA LEU A 728 -15.92 4.45 -17.26
C LEU A 728 -16.47 4.72 -18.66
N GLY A 729 -17.46 3.95 -19.15
CA GLY A 729 -18.09 4.14 -20.45
C GLY A 729 -18.99 5.37 -20.56
N GLU A 730 -19.47 5.90 -19.42
CA GLU A 730 -20.26 7.13 -19.37
C GLU A 730 -19.41 8.40 -19.46
N ILE A 731 -18.10 8.30 -19.21
CA ILE A 731 -17.15 9.41 -19.25
C ILE A 731 -16.82 9.75 -20.70
N LYS A 732 -17.24 10.92 -21.15
CA LYS A 732 -16.99 11.41 -22.51
C LYS A 732 -16.46 12.83 -22.48
N HIS A 733 -15.25 13.03 -23.02
CA HIS A 733 -14.62 14.33 -23.17
C HIS A 733 -13.69 14.32 -24.38
N GLN A 734 -13.55 15.44 -25.07
CA GLN A 734 -12.74 15.53 -26.29
C GLN A 734 -11.26 15.16 -26.09
N ASN A 735 -10.72 15.30 -24.87
CA ASN A 735 -9.34 14.97 -24.51
C ASN A 735 -9.22 13.69 -23.67
N LEU A 736 -10.22 12.81 -23.70
CA LEU A 736 -10.20 11.48 -23.10
C LEU A 736 -10.49 10.43 -24.14
N VAL A 737 -9.84 9.27 -24.04
CA VAL A 737 -10.10 8.12 -24.93
C VAL A 737 -11.43 7.50 -24.57
N ALA A 738 -12.33 7.37 -25.55
CA ALA A 738 -13.66 6.81 -25.32
C ALA A 738 -13.59 5.28 -25.14
N LEU A 739 -14.19 4.78 -24.06
CA LEU A 739 -14.46 3.36 -23.88
C LEU A 739 -15.76 3.03 -24.62
N GLU A 740 -15.68 2.15 -25.63
CA GLU A 740 -16.82 1.79 -26.50
C GLU A 740 -17.56 0.54 -26.02
N GLY A 741 -16.91 -0.31 -25.22
CA GLY A 741 -17.54 -1.54 -24.73
C GLY A 741 -16.59 -2.43 -23.95
N TYR A 742 -17.07 -3.63 -23.61
CA TYR A 742 -16.27 -4.64 -22.93
C TYR A 742 -16.72 -6.06 -23.34
N TYR A 743 -15.82 -7.02 -23.13
CA TYR A 743 -16.10 -8.44 -23.22
C TYR A 743 -15.70 -9.14 -21.93
N TRP A 744 -16.56 -10.02 -21.44
CA TRP A 744 -16.35 -10.74 -20.19
C TRP A 744 -16.53 -12.24 -20.34
N THR A 745 -15.52 -12.98 -19.84
CA THR A 745 -15.65 -14.39 -19.41
C THR A 745 -14.97 -14.52 -18.05
N SER A 746 -15.13 -15.66 -17.38
CA SER A 746 -14.45 -15.94 -16.11
C SER A 746 -12.90 -15.92 -16.21
N SER A 747 -12.34 -16.18 -17.40
CA SER A 747 -10.90 -16.26 -17.64
C SER A 747 -10.33 -15.13 -18.49
N LEU A 748 -11.20 -14.32 -19.14
CA LEU A 748 -10.76 -13.29 -20.09
C LEU A 748 -11.63 -12.05 -19.98
N GLN A 749 -11.01 -10.90 -19.69
CA GLN A 749 -11.66 -9.59 -19.68
C GLN A 749 -10.98 -8.68 -20.69
N LEU A 750 -11.80 -8.09 -21.58
CA LEU A 750 -11.36 -7.16 -22.59
C LEU A 750 -12.10 -5.83 -22.45
N LEU A 751 -11.37 -4.74 -22.61
CA LEU A 751 -11.93 -3.39 -22.76
C LEU A 751 -11.75 -2.94 -24.21
N ILE A 752 -12.79 -2.35 -24.78
CA ILE A 752 -12.84 -1.95 -26.19
C ILE A 752 -12.86 -0.42 -26.24
N TYR A 753 -11.82 0.16 -26.83
CA TYR A 753 -11.63 1.60 -26.95
C TYR A 753 -11.67 2.04 -28.41
N GLU A 754 -11.93 3.33 -28.63
CA GLU A 754 -11.69 3.95 -29.94
C GLU A 754 -10.22 3.80 -30.35
N TYR A 755 -9.96 3.62 -31.65
CA TYR A 755 -8.60 3.49 -32.16
C TYR A 755 -8.06 4.83 -32.67
N LEU A 756 -6.88 5.26 -32.19
CA LEU A 756 -6.21 6.48 -32.59
C LEU A 756 -4.95 6.15 -33.38
N SER A 757 -4.97 6.45 -34.68
CA SER A 757 -3.98 5.95 -35.67
C SER A 757 -2.57 6.55 -35.53
N ARG A 758 -2.42 7.74 -34.90
CA ARG A 758 -1.09 8.35 -34.68
C ARG A 758 -0.32 7.72 -33.51
N GLY A 759 -1.02 6.95 -32.64
CA GLY A 759 -0.43 6.28 -31.50
C GLY A 759 -0.16 7.19 -30.32
N SER A 760 0.78 6.83 -29.44
CA SER A 760 1.05 7.56 -28.20
C SER A 760 2.00 8.74 -28.40
N LEU A 761 1.91 9.72 -27.51
CA LEU A 761 2.81 10.87 -27.42
C LEU A 761 4.27 10.40 -27.25
N HIS A 762 4.50 9.34 -26.47
CA HIS A 762 5.83 8.73 -26.30
C HIS A 762 6.43 8.31 -27.64
N LYS A 763 5.65 7.67 -28.50
CA LYS A 763 6.11 7.26 -29.84
C LYS A 763 6.46 8.46 -30.71
N LEU A 764 5.70 9.53 -30.63
CA LEU A 764 5.96 10.75 -31.44
C LEU A 764 7.20 11.52 -30.95
N LEU A 765 7.50 11.46 -29.64
CA LEU A 765 8.65 12.19 -29.07
C LEU A 765 9.96 11.39 -29.16
N HIS A 766 9.92 10.06 -29.00
CA HIS A 766 11.12 9.25 -28.69
C HIS A 766 11.39 8.07 -29.63
N ASP A 767 10.53 7.78 -30.64
CA ASP A 767 10.79 6.66 -31.56
C ASP A 767 11.84 7.07 -32.60
N GLU A 768 12.94 6.35 -32.64
CA GLU A 768 14.04 6.61 -33.57
C GLU A 768 13.64 6.42 -35.04
N ASN A 769 12.65 5.60 -35.34
CA ASN A 769 12.10 5.40 -36.67
C ASN A 769 11.21 6.55 -37.15
N SER A 770 10.72 7.40 -36.23
CA SER A 770 9.87 8.54 -36.52
C SER A 770 10.63 9.86 -36.76
N LYS A 771 11.94 9.83 -36.95
CA LYS A 771 12.81 11.03 -37.19
C LYS A 771 12.34 12.00 -38.29
N LYS A 772 11.26 11.66 -39.02
CA LYS A 772 10.70 12.51 -40.08
C LYS A 772 9.58 13.45 -39.64
N VAL A 773 8.99 13.29 -38.45
CA VAL A 773 7.84 14.13 -38.03
C VAL A 773 8.16 14.72 -36.65
N VAL A 774 8.75 15.90 -36.63
CA VAL A 774 8.95 16.68 -35.40
C VAL A 774 7.68 17.46 -35.11
N LEU A 775 7.13 17.34 -33.89
CA LEU A 775 6.01 18.15 -33.43
C LEU A 775 6.41 19.64 -33.39
N SER A 776 5.67 20.49 -34.09
CA SER A 776 5.88 21.94 -34.07
C SER A 776 5.56 22.49 -32.68
N TRP A 777 6.04 23.70 -32.36
CA TRP A 777 5.78 24.36 -31.09
C TRP A 777 4.28 24.51 -30.79
N GLN A 778 3.49 24.93 -31.77
CA GLN A 778 2.04 25.06 -31.64
C GLN A 778 1.35 23.74 -31.35
N GLN A 779 1.81 22.63 -31.96
CA GLN A 779 1.29 21.28 -31.68
C GLN A 779 1.63 20.84 -30.25
N ARG A 780 2.84 21.12 -29.78
CA ARG A 780 3.25 20.82 -28.40
C ARG A 780 2.40 21.59 -27.38
N PHE A 781 2.20 22.87 -27.60
CA PHE A 781 1.36 23.70 -26.74
C PHE A 781 -0.09 23.19 -26.71
N LYS A 782 -0.65 22.88 -27.88
CA LYS A 782 -1.99 22.30 -28.02
C LYS A 782 -2.14 20.98 -27.24
N ILE A 783 -1.11 20.12 -27.30
CA ILE A 783 -1.07 18.86 -26.56
C ILE A 783 -1.07 19.13 -25.06
N ILE A 784 -0.24 20.03 -24.57
CA ILE A 784 -0.17 20.38 -23.13
C ILE A 784 -1.52 20.91 -22.64
N LEU A 785 -2.13 21.85 -23.35
CA LEU A 785 -3.42 22.45 -22.98
C LEU A 785 -4.56 21.42 -23.00
N GLY A 786 -4.61 20.56 -24.01
CA GLY A 786 -5.62 19.50 -24.11
C GLY A 786 -5.49 18.48 -22.98
N MET A 787 -4.27 18.08 -22.63
CA MET A 787 -4.04 17.20 -21.47
C MET A 787 -4.55 17.85 -20.16
N ALA A 788 -4.26 19.13 -19.93
CA ALA A 788 -4.72 19.86 -18.76
C ALA A 788 -6.25 19.90 -18.67
N ARG A 789 -6.94 20.14 -19.80
CA ARG A 789 -8.41 20.15 -19.88
C ARG A 789 -9.01 18.76 -19.60
N GLY A 790 -8.41 17.70 -20.14
CA GLY A 790 -8.82 16.32 -19.89
C GLY A 790 -8.70 15.94 -18.40
N LEU A 791 -7.58 16.26 -17.75
CA LEU A 791 -7.37 16.02 -16.32
C LEU A 791 -8.31 16.85 -15.44
N THR A 792 -8.53 18.13 -15.78
CA THR A 792 -9.50 18.98 -15.08
C THR A 792 -10.90 18.36 -15.08
N TYR A 793 -11.31 17.77 -16.21
CA TYR A 793 -12.58 17.08 -16.30
C TYR A 793 -12.64 15.83 -15.44
N LEU A 794 -11.60 14.98 -15.42
CA LEU A 794 -11.53 13.80 -14.55
C LEU A 794 -11.58 14.19 -13.05
N HIS A 795 -10.81 15.20 -12.64
CA HIS A 795 -10.78 15.66 -11.25
C HIS A 795 -12.13 16.24 -10.79
N LYS A 796 -12.88 16.93 -11.66
CA LYS A 796 -14.26 17.36 -11.37
C LYS A 796 -15.23 16.20 -11.12
N LEU A 797 -14.95 15.02 -11.69
CA LEU A 797 -15.68 13.77 -11.45
C LEU A 797 -15.14 12.99 -10.24
N ASN A 798 -14.23 13.56 -9.43
CA ASN A 798 -13.49 12.89 -8.36
C ASN A 798 -12.79 11.60 -8.84
N MET A 799 -12.27 11.61 -10.05
CA MET A 799 -11.56 10.49 -10.64
C MET A 799 -10.07 10.83 -10.79
N ILE A 800 -9.23 10.08 -10.10
CA ILE A 800 -7.77 10.18 -10.17
C ILE A 800 -7.27 9.17 -11.20
N HIS A 801 -6.33 9.58 -12.05
CA HIS A 801 -5.78 8.73 -13.10
C HIS A 801 -4.76 7.71 -12.58
N TYR A 802 -3.93 8.10 -11.64
CA TYR A 802 -2.85 7.34 -10.96
C TYR A 802 -1.67 6.88 -11.85
N ASN A 803 -1.78 6.85 -13.17
CA ASN A 803 -0.77 6.32 -14.09
C ASN A 803 -0.56 7.22 -15.31
N LEU A 804 -0.47 8.52 -15.09
CA LEU A 804 -0.29 9.51 -16.15
C LEU A 804 1.15 9.48 -16.67
N LYS A 805 1.32 9.24 -17.98
CA LYS A 805 2.61 9.16 -18.68
C LYS A 805 2.42 9.31 -20.20
N SER A 806 3.47 9.64 -20.94
CA SER A 806 3.40 9.88 -22.40
C SER A 806 2.92 8.67 -23.22
N ASN A 807 3.08 7.43 -22.70
CA ASN A 807 2.52 6.23 -23.33
C ASN A 807 0.98 6.17 -23.26
N ASN A 808 0.36 6.81 -22.26
CA ASN A 808 -1.08 6.82 -22.03
C ASN A 808 -1.76 8.08 -22.59
N VAL A 809 -1.01 8.96 -23.23
CA VAL A 809 -1.54 10.10 -24.00
C VAL A 809 -1.50 9.74 -25.48
N LEU A 810 -2.66 9.54 -26.06
CA LEU A 810 -2.81 9.21 -27.48
C LEU A 810 -3.11 10.47 -28.29
N ILE A 811 -2.65 10.51 -29.54
CA ILE A 811 -2.79 11.69 -30.41
C ILE A 811 -3.69 11.35 -31.59
N ASP A 812 -4.69 12.19 -31.82
CA ASP A 812 -5.59 12.04 -32.96
C ASP A 812 -5.02 12.64 -34.26
N CYS A 813 -5.76 12.54 -35.39
CA CYS A 813 -5.33 13.05 -36.68
C CYS A 813 -5.16 14.58 -36.73
N SER A 814 -5.81 15.33 -35.84
CA SER A 814 -5.74 16.80 -35.70
C SER A 814 -4.73 17.28 -34.65
N TYR A 815 -3.88 16.38 -34.14
CA TYR A 815 -2.96 16.59 -33.03
C TYR A 815 -3.64 17.01 -31.70
N GLU A 816 -4.91 16.60 -31.50
CA GLU A 816 -5.54 16.68 -30.18
C GLU A 816 -5.07 15.51 -29.30
N PRO A 817 -4.69 15.76 -28.05
CA PRO A 817 -4.35 14.71 -27.13
C PRO A 817 -5.62 14.07 -26.53
N ARG A 818 -5.58 12.76 -26.34
CA ARG A 818 -6.59 11.99 -25.62
C ARG A 818 -5.94 11.12 -24.56
N ILE A 819 -6.29 11.34 -23.32
CA ILE A 819 -5.75 10.59 -22.18
C ILE A 819 -6.49 9.25 -22.10
N GLY A 820 -5.74 8.16 -22.14
CA GLY A 820 -6.23 6.79 -22.01
C GLY A 820 -5.85 6.15 -20.68
N ASP A 821 -6.37 4.96 -20.41
CA ASP A 821 -6.08 4.15 -19.22
C ASP A 821 -6.52 4.78 -17.87
N PHE A 822 -7.35 5.81 -17.87
CA PHE A 822 -7.89 6.39 -16.64
C PHE A 822 -8.89 5.44 -15.97
N GLY A 823 -8.93 5.46 -14.64
CA GLY A 823 -9.89 4.71 -13.83
C GLY A 823 -9.66 3.18 -13.76
N LEU A 824 -8.65 2.61 -14.45
CA LEU A 824 -8.39 1.16 -14.43
C LEU A 824 -8.02 0.63 -13.03
N VAL A 825 -7.52 1.48 -12.16
CA VAL A 825 -7.22 1.16 -10.76
C VAL A 825 -8.49 0.77 -9.98
N ARG A 826 -9.65 1.30 -10.37
CA ARG A 826 -10.95 0.98 -9.74
C ARG A 826 -11.40 -0.46 -9.98
N LEU A 827 -10.86 -1.12 -10.99
CA LEU A 827 -11.10 -2.54 -11.26
C LEU A 827 -10.36 -3.47 -10.27
N LEU A 828 -9.44 -2.93 -9.46
CA LEU A 828 -8.71 -3.69 -8.44
C LEU A 828 -9.52 -3.76 -7.12
N PRO A 829 -9.54 -4.91 -6.43
CA PRO A 829 -10.44 -5.18 -5.31
C PRO A 829 -10.14 -4.39 -4.02
N MET A 830 -9.02 -3.73 -3.92
CA MET A 830 -8.66 -2.78 -2.86
C MET A 830 -7.54 -1.88 -3.37
N LEU A 831 -7.61 -0.59 -3.04
CA LEU A 831 -6.52 0.38 -3.19
C LEU A 831 -5.36 0.03 -2.22
N ASP A 832 -4.76 -1.14 -2.39
CA ASP A 832 -3.57 -1.49 -1.64
C ASP A 832 -2.37 -0.79 -2.31
N HIS A 833 -1.73 0.13 -1.59
CA HIS A 833 -0.58 0.91 -2.06
C HIS A 833 0.52 0.04 -2.67
N TYR A 834 0.67 -1.19 -2.16
CA TYR A 834 1.67 -2.14 -2.64
C TYR A 834 1.34 -2.69 -4.05
N VAL A 835 0.07 -3.01 -4.30
CA VAL A 835 -0.38 -3.51 -5.62
C VAL A 835 -0.33 -2.38 -6.65
N LEU A 836 -0.69 -1.16 -6.25
CA LEU A 836 -0.56 0.04 -7.09
C LEU A 836 0.90 0.27 -7.48
N SER A 837 1.83 0.32 -6.53
CA SER A 837 3.24 0.58 -6.82
C SER A 837 3.86 -0.48 -7.72
N SER A 838 3.55 -1.78 -7.52
CA SER A 838 4.07 -2.87 -8.35
C SER A 838 3.55 -2.88 -9.78
N LYS A 839 2.31 -2.42 -10.03
CA LYS A 839 1.70 -2.34 -11.37
C LYS A 839 2.06 -1.05 -12.12
N ILE A 840 2.43 0.01 -11.39
CA ILE A 840 2.81 1.32 -11.94
C ILE A 840 4.33 1.43 -12.17
N GLN A 841 5.13 0.42 -11.85
CA GLN A 841 6.60 0.41 -12.08
C GLN A 841 7.04 0.80 -13.50
N SER A 842 6.16 0.71 -14.49
CA SER A 842 6.42 1.19 -15.86
C SER A 842 6.31 2.73 -16.03
N ALA A 843 6.05 3.48 -14.94
CA ALA A 843 5.90 4.93 -14.93
C ALA A 843 7.12 5.63 -14.28
N LEU A 844 8.32 5.04 -14.42
CA LEU A 844 9.54 5.60 -13.86
C LEU A 844 9.74 7.06 -14.32
N GLY A 845 9.94 7.96 -13.36
CA GLY A 845 10.07 9.41 -13.60
C GLY A 845 8.76 10.21 -13.59
N TYR A 846 7.57 9.58 -13.78
CA TYR A 846 6.28 10.28 -13.67
C TYR A 846 5.58 10.08 -12.32
N MET A 847 6.09 9.14 -11.51
CA MET A 847 5.47 8.77 -10.25
C MET A 847 5.72 9.85 -9.20
N ALA A 848 4.65 10.35 -8.61
CA ALA A 848 4.74 11.34 -7.54
C ALA A 848 5.36 10.74 -6.28
N PRO A 849 6.15 11.51 -5.51
CA PRO A 849 6.90 11.02 -4.35
C PRO A 849 6.02 10.43 -3.25
N GLU A 850 4.77 10.88 -3.11
CA GLU A 850 3.82 10.35 -2.13
C GLU A 850 3.45 8.87 -2.34
N PHE A 851 3.67 8.30 -3.53
CA PHE A 851 3.50 6.85 -3.75
C PHE A 851 4.51 6.00 -2.97
N ALA A 852 5.66 6.57 -2.64
CA ALA A 852 6.67 5.90 -1.81
C ALA A 852 6.34 5.98 -0.30
N CYS A 853 5.43 6.86 0.11
CA CYS A 853 5.10 7.12 1.51
C CYS A 853 3.85 6.34 1.94
N ARG A 854 3.96 5.41 2.88
CA ARG A 854 2.82 4.62 3.41
C ARG A 854 1.82 5.43 4.24
N THR A 855 2.22 6.60 4.73
CA THR A 855 1.44 7.43 5.66
C THR A 855 0.71 8.60 4.98
N VAL A 856 0.99 8.87 3.71
CA VAL A 856 0.39 9.99 2.97
C VAL A 856 -0.76 9.49 2.11
N ARG A 857 -1.92 10.12 2.25
CA ARG A 857 -3.08 9.84 1.39
C ARG A 857 -2.79 10.35 -0.02
N ILE A 858 -2.91 9.47 -1.01
CA ILE A 858 -2.79 9.85 -2.42
C ILE A 858 -4.07 10.60 -2.84
N THR A 859 -3.88 11.77 -3.42
CA THR A 859 -4.96 12.63 -3.91
C THR A 859 -4.74 12.93 -5.39
N GLU A 860 -5.63 13.70 -6.02
CA GLU A 860 -5.51 14.19 -7.39
C GLU A 860 -4.20 14.95 -7.66
N LYS A 861 -3.50 15.38 -6.63
CA LYS A 861 -2.18 16.05 -6.74
C LYS A 861 -1.10 15.12 -7.31
N CYS A 862 -1.28 13.81 -7.26
CA CYS A 862 -0.35 12.88 -7.91
C CYS A 862 -0.43 12.96 -9.45
N ASP A 863 -1.63 13.20 -10.01
CA ASP A 863 -1.80 13.41 -11.45
C ASP A 863 -1.20 14.76 -11.89
N VAL A 864 -1.29 15.78 -11.03
CA VAL A 864 -0.66 17.08 -11.28
C VAL A 864 0.86 16.95 -11.38
N TYR A 865 1.47 16.12 -10.53
CA TYR A 865 2.90 15.80 -10.62
C TYR A 865 3.24 15.15 -11.96
N GLY A 866 2.53 14.09 -12.32
CA GLY A 866 2.71 13.41 -13.61
C GLY A 866 2.52 14.33 -14.80
N PHE A 867 1.55 15.25 -14.72
CA PHE A 867 1.32 16.30 -15.72
C PHE A 867 2.52 17.27 -15.82
N GLY A 868 3.07 17.71 -14.68
CA GLY A 868 4.26 18.55 -14.66
C GLY A 868 5.44 17.92 -15.40
N VAL A 869 5.70 16.64 -15.13
CA VAL A 869 6.74 15.86 -15.83
C VAL A 869 6.46 15.77 -17.33
N LEU A 870 5.19 15.54 -17.73
CA LEU A 870 4.78 15.52 -19.14
C LEU A 870 4.99 16.86 -19.83
N VAL A 871 4.73 17.97 -19.15
CA VAL A 871 5.02 19.33 -19.70
C VAL A 871 6.50 19.47 -19.99
N LEU A 872 7.36 19.10 -19.03
CA LEU A 872 8.81 19.14 -19.23
C LEU A 872 9.25 18.22 -20.39
N GLU A 873 8.72 17.00 -20.47
CA GLU A 873 9.01 16.03 -21.54
C GLU A 873 8.61 16.57 -22.92
N VAL A 874 7.42 17.16 -23.04
CA VAL A 874 6.94 17.72 -24.31
C VAL A 874 7.76 18.94 -24.76
N VAL A 875 8.16 19.80 -23.83
CA VAL A 875 8.92 21.02 -24.16
C VAL A 875 10.38 20.70 -24.50
N THR A 876 11.01 19.81 -23.72
CA THR A 876 12.43 19.48 -23.89
C THR A 876 12.68 18.39 -24.92
N GLY A 877 11.69 17.56 -25.23
CA GLY A 877 11.84 16.38 -26.08
C GLY A 877 12.66 15.26 -25.45
N ARG A 878 12.99 15.35 -24.15
CA ARG A 878 13.79 14.37 -23.39
C ARG A 878 12.90 13.45 -22.57
N LYS A 879 13.38 12.22 -22.30
CA LYS A 879 12.68 11.28 -21.44
C LYS A 879 12.73 11.75 -19.97
N PRO A 880 11.74 11.40 -19.13
CA PRO A 880 11.74 11.75 -17.70
C PRO A 880 12.96 11.27 -16.93
N VAL A 881 13.51 10.13 -17.34
CA VAL A 881 14.77 9.56 -16.84
C VAL A 881 15.56 9.04 -18.01
N GLU A 882 16.79 9.48 -18.14
CA GLU A 882 17.76 9.02 -19.16
C GLU A 882 18.96 8.39 -18.48
N TYR A 883 19.33 7.17 -18.94
CA TYR A 883 20.50 6.45 -18.46
C TYR A 883 21.67 6.74 -19.43
N MET A 884 22.69 7.42 -18.95
CA MET A 884 23.96 7.63 -19.63
C MET A 884 24.99 6.60 -19.14
N GLU A 885 26.12 6.43 -19.82
CA GLU A 885 27.13 5.42 -19.44
C GLU A 885 27.65 5.57 -18.00
N ASP A 886 27.68 6.80 -17.46
CA ASP A 886 28.18 7.09 -16.11
C ASP A 886 27.18 7.88 -15.23
N ASP A 887 25.95 8.18 -15.69
CA ASP A 887 25.03 9.03 -14.93
C ASP A 887 23.55 8.75 -15.26
N VAL A 888 22.67 9.08 -14.31
CA VAL A 888 21.21 9.04 -14.49
C VAL A 888 20.68 10.46 -14.46
N VAL A 889 20.24 10.94 -15.61
CA VAL A 889 19.66 12.29 -15.73
C VAL A 889 18.18 12.23 -15.47
N VAL A 890 17.72 12.89 -14.41
CA VAL A 890 16.30 13.10 -14.09
C VAL A 890 15.88 14.45 -14.69
N LEU A 891 14.87 14.42 -15.55
CA LEU A 891 14.44 15.60 -16.32
C LEU A 891 14.08 16.80 -15.43
N CYS A 892 13.34 16.57 -14.33
CA CYS A 892 12.99 17.65 -13.41
C CYS A 892 14.21 18.33 -12.77
N ASP A 893 15.25 17.57 -12.46
CA ASP A 893 16.46 18.10 -11.82
C ASP A 893 17.33 18.83 -12.83
N MET A 894 17.42 18.34 -14.07
CA MET A 894 18.10 19.02 -15.17
C MET A 894 17.46 20.41 -15.46
N VAL A 895 16.12 20.47 -15.56
CA VAL A 895 15.42 21.73 -15.82
C VAL A 895 15.51 22.68 -14.62
N ARG A 896 15.52 22.15 -13.39
CA ARG A 896 15.72 22.94 -12.16
C ARG A 896 17.12 23.57 -12.12
N GLY A 897 18.16 22.81 -12.43
CA GLY A 897 19.52 23.34 -12.53
C GLY A 897 19.68 24.40 -13.62
N ALA A 898 18.96 24.25 -14.75
CA ALA A 898 18.92 25.27 -15.78
C ALA A 898 18.18 26.55 -15.34
N LEU A 899 17.14 26.43 -14.51
CA LEU A 899 16.45 27.57 -13.90
C LEU A 899 17.38 28.37 -12.98
N GLU A 900 18.15 27.68 -12.14
CA GLU A 900 19.12 28.28 -11.23
C GLU A 900 20.27 28.98 -11.98
N GLY A 901 20.63 28.42 -13.15
CA GLY A 901 21.67 28.98 -14.02
C GLY A 901 21.19 30.06 -15.03
N ASP A 902 19.91 30.43 -14.99
CA ASP A 902 19.25 31.36 -15.97
C ASP A 902 19.43 30.90 -17.43
N LYS A 903 19.31 29.58 -17.69
CA LYS A 903 19.54 28.95 -18.99
C LYS A 903 18.35 28.08 -19.46
N LEU A 904 17.14 28.44 -19.02
CA LEU A 904 15.94 27.65 -19.34
C LEU A 904 15.67 27.48 -20.83
N GLU A 905 15.94 28.51 -21.62
CA GLU A 905 15.76 28.44 -23.08
C GLU A 905 16.59 27.35 -23.74
N GLN A 906 17.76 27.05 -23.17
CA GLN A 906 18.65 25.97 -23.66
C GLN A 906 18.13 24.57 -23.41
N CYS A 907 17.08 24.43 -22.57
CA CYS A 907 16.42 23.14 -22.32
C CYS A 907 15.38 22.78 -23.36
N VAL A 908 14.95 23.70 -24.23
CA VAL A 908 13.95 23.45 -25.26
C VAL A 908 14.53 22.47 -26.30
N ASP A 909 13.68 21.60 -26.81
CA ASP A 909 14.04 20.57 -27.77
C ASP A 909 14.82 21.15 -28.98
N GLU A 910 16.07 20.73 -29.14
CA GLU A 910 16.95 21.16 -30.23
C GLU A 910 16.37 20.89 -31.63
N ARG A 911 15.50 19.88 -31.76
CA ARG A 911 14.83 19.52 -33.00
C ARG A 911 13.85 20.59 -33.50
N LEU A 912 13.50 21.56 -32.68
CA LEU A 912 12.72 22.74 -33.10
C LEU A 912 13.55 23.77 -33.84
N PHE A 913 14.88 23.64 -33.87
CA PHE A 913 15.80 24.56 -34.53
C PHE A 913 15.55 26.08 -34.24
N GLY A 914 15.19 26.38 -32.97
CA GLY A 914 14.85 27.73 -32.55
C GLY A 914 13.45 28.23 -32.97
N ASN A 915 12.64 27.43 -33.63
CA ASN A 915 11.26 27.78 -33.99
C ASN A 915 10.29 27.53 -32.82
N PHE A 916 10.46 28.32 -31.76
CA PHE A 916 9.57 28.37 -30.59
C PHE A 916 9.50 29.79 -30.03
N ALA A 917 8.41 30.11 -29.32
CA ALA A 917 8.27 31.39 -28.62
C ALA A 917 8.88 31.25 -27.20
N ALA A 918 9.98 31.94 -26.95
CA ALA A 918 10.65 31.91 -25.64
C ALA A 918 9.72 32.45 -24.54
N GLU A 919 8.87 33.41 -24.87
CA GLU A 919 7.85 34.01 -24.02
C GLU A 919 6.79 33.00 -23.55
N GLU A 920 6.58 31.89 -24.30
CA GLU A 920 5.71 30.78 -23.93
C GLU A 920 6.50 29.60 -23.30
N ALA A 921 7.71 29.32 -23.83
CA ALA A 921 8.50 28.16 -23.45
C ALA A 921 9.02 28.25 -22.01
N VAL A 922 9.55 29.42 -21.60
CA VAL A 922 10.08 29.61 -20.25
C VAL A 922 8.98 29.52 -19.18
N PRO A 923 7.81 30.18 -19.31
CA PRO A 923 6.69 29.98 -18.41
C PRO A 923 6.18 28.53 -18.35
N LEU A 924 6.16 27.81 -19.49
CA LEU A 924 5.76 26.39 -19.50
C LEU A 924 6.72 25.51 -18.71
N LEU A 925 8.04 25.70 -18.84
CA LEU A 925 9.04 24.97 -18.06
C LEU A 925 8.90 25.27 -16.56
N LYS A 926 8.67 26.54 -16.19
CA LYS A 926 8.41 26.95 -14.81
C LYS A 926 7.12 26.29 -14.27
N LEU A 927 6.04 26.31 -15.04
CA LEU A 927 4.78 25.65 -14.67
C LEU A 927 4.98 24.15 -14.49
N GLY A 928 5.73 23.49 -15.38
CA GLY A 928 6.08 22.09 -15.28
C GLY A 928 6.79 21.77 -13.95
N LEU A 929 7.78 22.59 -13.55
CA LEU A 929 8.49 22.44 -12.27
C LEU A 929 7.58 22.67 -11.05
N VAL A 930 6.66 23.63 -11.10
CA VAL A 930 5.70 23.90 -10.03
C VAL A 930 4.74 22.72 -9.87
N CYS A 931 4.21 22.20 -10.97
CA CYS A 931 3.38 20.99 -10.96
C CYS A 931 4.13 19.76 -10.47
N ALA A 932 5.43 19.62 -10.81
CA ALA A 932 6.31 18.56 -10.35
C ALA A 932 6.98 18.83 -8.97
N SER A 933 6.37 19.69 -8.15
CA SER A 933 6.84 19.92 -6.77
C SER A 933 6.83 18.63 -5.95
N GLN A 934 7.86 18.42 -5.12
CA GLN A 934 7.96 17.28 -4.21
C GLN A 934 6.84 17.29 -3.16
N VAL A 935 6.35 18.48 -2.77
CA VAL A 935 5.30 18.66 -1.76
C VAL A 935 3.94 18.77 -2.46
N PRO A 936 2.98 17.85 -2.22
CA PRO A 936 1.68 17.86 -2.91
C PRO A 936 0.86 19.14 -2.74
N SER A 937 0.93 19.79 -1.56
CA SER A 937 0.20 21.05 -1.30
C SER A 937 0.71 22.25 -2.10
N ASN A 938 1.95 22.19 -2.61
CA ASN A 938 2.53 23.27 -3.42
C ASN A 938 2.15 23.15 -4.90
N ARG A 939 1.52 22.04 -5.29
CA ARG A 939 1.05 21.85 -6.67
C ARG A 939 -0.30 22.53 -6.86
N PRO A 940 -0.50 23.31 -7.92
CA PRO A 940 -1.80 23.92 -8.25
C PRO A 940 -2.84 22.82 -8.49
N ASP A 941 -4.12 23.17 -8.55
CA ASP A 941 -5.12 22.27 -9.11
C ASP A 941 -5.14 22.34 -10.64
N MET A 942 -5.75 21.35 -11.30
CA MET A 942 -5.73 21.31 -12.77
C MET A 942 -6.56 22.43 -13.43
N ALA A 943 -7.53 23.02 -12.74
CA ALA A 943 -8.28 24.17 -13.25
C ALA A 943 -7.44 25.45 -13.22
N GLU A 944 -6.65 25.63 -12.14
CA GLU A 944 -5.64 26.71 -12.06
C GLU A 944 -4.59 26.55 -13.17
N VAL A 945 -4.12 25.32 -13.42
CA VAL A 945 -3.16 25.01 -14.49
C VAL A 945 -3.72 25.40 -15.86
N VAL A 946 -4.98 25.09 -16.17
CA VAL A 946 -5.62 25.48 -17.43
C VAL A 946 -5.67 26.99 -17.56
N ASN A 947 -6.05 27.72 -16.51
CA ASN A 947 -6.08 29.20 -16.53
C ASN A 947 -4.69 29.79 -16.79
N ILE A 948 -3.64 29.25 -16.16
CA ILE A 948 -2.26 29.70 -16.39
C ILE A 948 -1.82 29.41 -17.84
N LEU A 949 -2.16 28.23 -18.39
CA LEU A 949 -1.84 27.89 -19.77
C LEU A 949 -2.53 28.82 -20.78
N GLU A 950 -3.80 29.17 -20.54
CA GLU A 950 -4.55 30.10 -21.37
C GLU A 950 -3.98 31.54 -21.30
N MET A 951 -3.47 31.97 -20.15
CA MET A 951 -2.75 33.26 -20.02
C MET A 951 -1.41 33.24 -20.74
N ILE A 952 -0.67 32.13 -20.77
CA ILE A 952 0.58 31.98 -21.50
C ILE A 952 0.33 32.08 -23.01
N GLN A 953 -0.75 31.56 -23.53
CA GLN A 953 -1.12 31.55 -24.95
C GLN A 953 -1.59 32.90 -25.46
N CYS A 954 -2.14 33.76 -24.58
CA CYS A 954 -2.56 35.13 -24.87
C CYS A 954 -1.78 36.09 -23.96
N PRO A 955 -0.54 36.50 -24.30
CA PRO A 955 0.09 37.59 -23.61
C PRO A 955 -0.80 38.83 -23.79
N SER A 956 -1.22 39.42 -22.67
CA SER A 956 -2.07 40.61 -22.70
C SER A 956 -1.42 41.70 -23.57
N GLU A 957 -2.05 42.08 -24.68
CA GLU A 957 -1.85 43.34 -25.35
C GLU A 957 -2.17 44.48 -24.37
N GLY A 958 -1.18 45.03 -23.73
CA GLY A 958 -1.38 46.04 -22.73
C GLY A 958 -0.14 46.83 -22.42
N GLN A 959 0.32 47.65 -23.37
CA GLN A 959 0.80 49.03 -23.17
C GLN A 959 0.97 49.68 -24.53
N GLU A 960 -0.07 50.39 -25.00
CA GLU A 960 0.09 51.44 -26.01
C GLU A 960 1.04 52.49 -25.45
N GLU A 961 2.22 52.60 -26.04
CA GLU A 961 3.06 53.80 -25.92
C GLU A 961 2.29 54.97 -26.51
N ILE A 962 1.82 55.87 -25.66
CA ILE A 962 1.37 57.20 -26.05
C ILE A 962 2.61 57.96 -26.54
N GLN A 963 2.86 57.99 -27.83
CA GLN A 963 3.75 58.96 -28.47
C GLN A 963 3.09 60.36 -28.39
N ILE A 964 3.59 61.20 -27.48
CA ILE A 964 3.31 62.57 -27.46
C ILE A 964 4.23 63.25 -28.54
N SER A 965 3.63 63.57 -29.67
CA SER A 965 4.23 64.41 -30.67
C SER A 965 4.23 65.87 -30.18
N SER A 966 5.37 66.51 -30.09
CA SER A 966 5.63 67.87 -30.49
C SER A 966 7.13 68.16 -30.60
#